data_198ee212e20fefbed5655acc44c8cd48
#
_entry.id   198ee212e20fefbed5655acc44c8cd48
#
_cell.length_a   1.000
_cell.length_b   1.000
_cell.length_c   1.000
_cell.angle_alpha   90.00
_cell.angle_beta   90.00
_cell.angle_gamma   90.00
#
_symmetry.space_group_name_H-M   'P 1'
#
loop_
_entity.id
_entity.type
_entity.pdbx_description
1 polymer ?
#
loop_
_entity_poly.entity_id
_entity_poly.type
_entity_poly.pdbx_seq_one_letter_code
_entity_poly.pdbx_strand_id
1 'polypeptide(L)'
;MTNRPTDFWNTDLPELLGGLAANANGLTQTEAEARLERYGRNLLDTTNRRSSIRQYLAHFKNPLVLILLVASGLSALMGEVEGAWIIWSIVLLSVTLDFFQEHRAEHAANLLKKQVAVRATVLRNGQPVEIRLEKIVPGDIVLLNAGALVPADCRLLDAKDFFVNQSVLTGETFPVEKHATSLTEATHEFSEADNAVFMGTSVVSGIATALVCSTGERTALGDIAETLTRQPPPTRFELGLQSFGQLIMRLTIFLVLFVFLINAVFQRPLLESFLFSIALAVGLTPELLPMIVTLTLSRGAIRLSKKHVIVKKLSAIEDLGGMDVLCTDKTGTLTEARIRLERHVNALGEDSAEVLRLAYLNSCFESGLRSPLDDAILDHHELDAPIAAENWTKVDEVPFDFERRRVSVLITRQGQRQLIVKGAPEDVLKHCTQWQAGDDIRPLTDDDRQRIKRLHHQLGSQGFKVLGIAWRNVPSTHDHAVIDDETELTFAGFAGFLDPPKQSAAAAIKTLTASGVSVRILTGDSEEVTRYVCNLIGMPVSGVLLGRDVSAMDDASLAARIRDVNLFCRINPAEKKRIILAFKQLGHTVGYLGDGINDAPSLHAADVGISVDTAVDVAREAADLILLEQDLNVICRGVSEGRRTTTNIMKYIMMGTSSNFGNMFSMAAATLFLPFLPLLPAQVLLNNLLYDLSEFPIPMDNVDSETLQKPQHWDIGFIRNFMWTAGPVSSLFDFMTFGVMLWVFKANEALFHTGWFVESLATQVLAIFIIRTAGSAWKSRPNPWLAATSIGVVLLTCLIPFTPLASALGFEPLPPLFFAILAGMVLSYLILLEIVKRLFYRHMAKQST
;
A
#
# COMPACT_ATOMS: atom_id res chain seq x y z
N MET A 1 0.88 41.17 8.00
CA MET A 1 0.31 41.23 6.65
C MET A 1 1.44 40.99 5.68
N THR A 2 1.65 39.78 5.27
CA THR A 2 2.70 39.39 4.31
C THR A 2 2.01 39.25 2.96
N ASN A 3 2.38 40.11 2.00
CA ASN A 3 1.95 40.07 0.62
C ASN A 3 2.13 38.61 0.08
N ARG A 4 1.02 37.93 -0.21
CA ARG A 4 1.02 36.76 -1.08
C ARG A 4 1.42 37.26 -2.48
N PRO A 5 2.35 36.66 -3.19
CA PRO A 5 2.48 36.87 -4.63
C PRO A 5 1.34 36.10 -5.29
N THR A 6 0.15 36.69 -5.27
CA THR A 6 -1.07 36.02 -5.75
C THR A 6 -1.09 35.80 -7.23
N ASP A 7 -0.24 36.45 -8.02
CA ASP A 7 -0.23 36.34 -9.47
C ASP A 7 1.20 36.37 -10.01
N PHE A 8 2.09 35.55 -9.46
CA PHE A 8 3.50 35.51 -9.85
C PHE A 8 3.70 35.18 -11.35
N TRP A 9 2.73 34.55 -11.99
CA TRP A 9 2.71 34.25 -13.43
C TRP A 9 2.47 35.46 -14.30
N ASN A 10 1.85 36.53 -13.76
CA ASN A 10 1.65 37.81 -14.45
C ASN A 10 2.85 38.76 -14.28
N THR A 11 3.81 38.44 -13.39
CA THR A 11 4.98 39.29 -13.11
C THR A 11 6.11 39.00 -14.11
N ASP A 12 6.80 40.01 -14.58
CA ASP A 12 7.94 39.85 -15.44
C ASP A 12 9.09 39.11 -14.72
N LEU A 13 9.77 38.24 -15.47
CA LEU A 13 10.77 37.32 -14.90
C LEU A 13 11.94 38.08 -14.20
N PRO A 14 12.50 39.20 -14.72
CA PRO A 14 13.54 39.95 -14.04
C PRO A 14 13.07 40.58 -12.71
N GLU A 15 11.84 41.03 -12.67
CA GLU A 15 11.19 41.58 -11.45
C GLU A 15 10.98 40.52 -10.39
N LEU A 16 10.49 39.33 -10.82
CA LEU A 16 10.26 38.19 -9.96
C LEU A 16 11.56 37.66 -9.36
N LEU A 17 12.63 37.53 -10.18
CA LEU A 17 13.96 37.14 -9.71
C LEU A 17 14.52 38.15 -8.69
N GLY A 18 14.38 39.47 -8.99
CA GLY A 18 14.78 40.53 -8.07
C GLY A 18 13.98 40.52 -6.76
N GLY A 19 12.66 40.35 -6.83
CA GLY A 19 11.79 40.30 -5.66
C GLY A 19 12.04 39.11 -4.74
N LEU A 20 12.44 37.96 -5.33
CA LEU A 20 12.83 36.76 -4.58
C LEU A 20 14.33 36.71 -4.25
N ALA A 21 15.11 37.73 -4.62
CA ALA A 21 16.56 37.73 -4.52
C ALA A 21 17.19 36.38 -4.98
N ALA A 22 16.71 35.88 -6.14
CA ALA A 22 17.14 34.65 -6.77
C ALA A 22 17.95 34.94 -8.05
N ASN A 23 18.77 33.98 -8.47
CA ASN A 23 19.52 34.08 -9.71
C ASN A 23 19.43 32.77 -10.51
N ALA A 24 19.77 32.81 -11.79
CA ALA A 24 19.68 31.67 -12.68
C ALA A 24 20.58 30.47 -12.27
N ASN A 25 21.59 30.69 -11.41
CA ASN A 25 22.46 29.62 -10.90
C ASN A 25 21.94 29.00 -9.60
N GLY A 26 20.75 29.39 -9.16
CA GLY A 26 20.13 28.93 -7.90
C GLY A 26 20.71 29.57 -6.65
N LEU A 27 20.14 29.22 -5.49
CA LEU A 27 20.55 29.73 -4.19
C LEU A 27 21.84 29.07 -3.70
N THR A 28 22.55 29.75 -2.80
CA THR A 28 23.59 29.08 -2.02
C THR A 28 22.96 28.21 -0.93
N GLN A 29 23.69 27.21 -0.45
CA GLN A 29 23.19 26.32 0.61
C GLN A 29 22.85 27.11 1.90
N THR A 30 23.70 28.06 2.27
CA THR A 30 23.49 28.94 3.45
C THR A 30 22.27 29.83 3.31
N GLU A 31 22.03 30.38 2.13
CA GLU A 31 20.84 31.19 1.87
C GLU A 31 19.58 30.35 1.91
N ALA A 32 19.60 29.12 1.35
CA ALA A 32 18.47 28.21 1.39
C ALA A 32 18.13 27.78 2.83
N GLU A 33 19.13 27.57 3.69
CA GLU A 33 18.90 27.25 5.13
C GLU A 33 18.29 28.45 5.89
N ALA A 34 18.78 29.68 5.64
CA ALA A 34 18.20 30.87 6.22
C ALA A 34 16.75 31.11 5.77
N ARG A 35 16.44 30.82 4.48
CA ARG A 35 15.07 30.89 3.97
C ARG A 35 14.19 29.81 4.55
N LEU A 36 14.71 28.59 4.77
CA LEU A 36 13.97 27.52 5.42
C LEU A 36 13.53 27.88 6.83
N GLU A 37 14.38 28.59 7.58
CA GLU A 37 14.01 29.13 8.92
C GLU A 37 12.95 30.24 8.81
N ARG A 38 13.03 31.08 7.77
CA ARG A 38 12.11 32.22 7.58
C ARG A 38 10.74 31.82 7.04
N TYR A 39 10.69 30.92 6.02
CA TYR A 39 9.47 30.55 5.31
C TYR A 39 8.83 29.27 5.85
N GLY A 40 9.57 28.48 6.63
CA GLY A 40 9.15 27.17 7.12
C GLY A 40 9.39 26.07 6.09
N ARG A 41 8.99 24.86 6.48
CA ARG A 41 9.10 23.67 5.60
C ARG A 41 8.02 23.69 4.54
N ASN A 42 8.34 23.20 3.36
CA ASN A 42 7.40 23.00 2.26
C ASN A 42 6.54 21.75 2.52
N LEU A 43 5.55 21.90 3.42
CA LEU A 43 4.60 20.88 3.82
C LEU A 43 3.21 21.50 3.86
N LEU A 44 2.22 20.75 3.42
CA LEU A 44 0.82 21.05 3.70
C LEU A 44 0.53 20.49 5.10
N ASP A 45 0.44 21.35 6.10
CA ASP A 45 0.26 20.93 7.50
C ASP A 45 -1.22 20.56 7.73
N THR A 46 -1.63 19.38 7.26
CA THR A 46 -2.95 18.80 7.52
C THR A 46 -3.09 18.23 8.94
N THR A 47 -1.98 18.14 9.68
CA THR A 47 -1.96 17.64 11.06
C THR A 47 -1.71 18.81 12.03
N ASN A 48 -2.79 19.34 12.55
CA ASN A 48 -2.75 20.17 13.75
C ASN A 48 -1.95 19.39 14.84
N ARG A 49 -0.69 19.74 15.08
CA ARG A 49 0.12 19.21 16.18
C ARG A 49 -0.59 19.54 17.48
N ARG A 50 -1.59 18.74 17.87
CA ARG A 50 -2.21 18.85 19.18
C ARG A 50 -1.13 18.58 20.21
N SER A 51 -0.96 19.50 21.15
CA SER A 51 -0.09 19.29 22.32
C SER A 51 -0.44 17.93 22.94
N SER A 52 0.58 17.14 23.34
CA SER A 52 0.40 15.84 24.01
C SER A 52 -0.58 15.91 25.19
N ILE A 53 -0.59 17.05 25.90
CA ILE A 53 -1.55 17.32 26.98
C ILE A 53 -2.99 17.41 26.43
N ARG A 54 -3.19 18.03 25.27
CA ARG A 54 -4.50 18.17 24.65
C ARG A 54 -5.01 16.81 24.10
N GLN A 55 -4.10 15.95 23.62
CA GLN A 55 -4.43 14.57 23.24
C GLN A 55 -4.82 13.77 24.49
N TYR A 56 -4.05 13.80 25.57
CA TYR A 56 -4.39 13.14 26.83
C TYR A 56 -5.76 13.56 27.35
N LEU A 57 -6.05 14.86 27.39
CA LEU A 57 -7.37 15.39 27.82
C LEU A 57 -8.50 15.02 26.84
N ALA A 58 -8.21 14.70 25.60
CA ALA A 58 -9.22 14.29 24.62
C ALA A 58 -9.79 12.91 24.96
N HIS A 59 -9.03 12.01 25.58
CA HIS A 59 -9.52 10.69 26.01
C HIS A 59 -10.64 10.81 27.05
N PHE A 60 -10.61 11.81 27.92
CA PHE A 60 -11.69 12.09 28.87
C PHE A 60 -13.00 12.60 28.24
N LYS A 61 -12.98 12.94 26.91
CA LYS A 61 -14.19 13.31 26.18
C LYS A 61 -14.97 12.09 25.66
N ASN A 62 -14.46 10.87 25.87
CA ASN A 62 -15.23 9.67 25.61
C ASN A 62 -16.53 9.72 26.42
N PRO A 63 -17.72 9.61 25.79
CA PRO A 63 -18.99 9.71 26.48
C PRO A 63 -19.12 8.74 27.65
N LEU A 64 -18.62 7.51 27.52
CA LEU A 64 -18.67 6.50 28.57
C LEU A 64 -17.80 6.88 29.77
N VAL A 65 -16.57 7.35 29.53
CA VAL A 65 -15.67 7.85 30.57
C VAL A 65 -16.29 9.05 31.31
N LEU A 66 -16.88 9.98 30.55
CA LEU A 66 -17.52 11.18 31.14
C LEU A 66 -18.71 10.78 32.02
N ILE A 67 -19.56 9.88 31.56
CA ILE A 67 -20.72 9.40 32.31
C ILE A 67 -20.26 8.69 33.61
N LEU A 68 -19.22 7.84 33.54
CA LEU A 68 -18.66 7.17 34.72
C LEU A 68 -18.10 8.17 35.73
N LEU A 69 -17.38 9.21 35.29
CA LEU A 69 -16.84 10.25 36.18
C LEU A 69 -17.95 11.06 36.84
N VAL A 70 -18.99 11.42 36.08
CA VAL A 70 -20.15 12.16 36.63
C VAL A 70 -20.93 11.30 37.62
N ALA A 71 -21.19 10.02 37.24
CA ALA A 71 -21.95 9.10 38.11
C ALA A 71 -21.17 8.75 39.37
N SER A 72 -19.85 8.56 39.28
CA SER A 72 -18.98 8.37 40.45
C SER A 72 -18.93 9.63 41.35
N GLY A 73 -18.93 10.83 40.76
CA GLY A 73 -19.05 12.06 41.51
C GLY A 73 -20.37 12.22 42.28
N LEU A 74 -21.46 11.78 41.66
CA LEU A 74 -22.79 11.71 42.29
C LEU A 74 -22.82 10.69 43.45
N SER A 75 -22.24 9.49 43.26
CA SER A 75 -22.08 8.49 44.31
C SER A 75 -21.32 9.01 45.51
N ALA A 76 -20.22 9.72 45.29
CA ALA A 76 -19.46 10.39 46.35
C ALA A 76 -20.30 11.42 47.13
N LEU A 77 -21.15 12.22 46.45
CA LEU A 77 -22.05 13.19 47.07
C LEU A 77 -23.16 12.50 47.92
N MET A 78 -23.50 11.27 47.58
CA MET A 78 -24.49 10.46 48.34
C MET A 78 -23.88 9.69 49.52
N GLY A 79 -22.55 9.82 49.77
CA GLY A 79 -21.86 9.23 50.93
C GLY A 79 -20.99 8.01 50.58
N GLU A 80 -21.00 7.50 49.35
CA GLU A 80 -20.19 6.36 48.93
C GLU A 80 -18.82 6.81 48.41
N VAL A 81 -18.04 7.44 49.26
CA VAL A 81 -16.79 8.10 48.87
C VAL A 81 -15.71 7.07 48.44
N GLU A 82 -15.67 5.91 49.10
CA GLU A 82 -14.66 4.86 48.82
C GLU A 82 -14.85 4.27 47.44
N GLY A 83 -16.07 3.88 47.06
CA GLY A 83 -16.40 3.38 45.74
C GLY A 83 -16.12 4.36 44.61
N ALA A 84 -16.41 5.65 44.87
CA ALA A 84 -16.13 6.72 43.92
C ALA A 84 -14.64 6.88 43.65
N TRP A 85 -13.78 6.85 44.70
CA TRP A 85 -12.33 6.94 44.53
C TRP A 85 -11.73 5.74 43.75
N ILE A 86 -12.28 4.56 43.95
CA ILE A 86 -11.84 3.37 43.22
C ILE A 86 -12.17 3.49 41.74
N ILE A 87 -13.42 3.85 41.41
CA ILE A 87 -13.84 4.07 40.02
C ILE A 87 -12.97 5.15 39.35
N TRP A 88 -12.72 6.28 40.07
CA TRP A 88 -11.85 7.36 39.57
C TRP A 88 -10.43 6.88 39.27
N SER A 89 -9.86 6.08 40.16
CA SER A 89 -8.51 5.54 40.02
C SER A 89 -8.40 4.55 38.88
N ILE A 90 -9.39 3.67 38.69
CA ILE A 90 -9.43 2.72 37.57
C ILE A 90 -9.56 3.47 36.23
N VAL A 91 -10.48 4.41 36.12
CA VAL A 91 -10.69 5.22 34.91
C VAL A 91 -9.43 6.04 34.58
N LEU A 92 -8.79 6.65 35.58
CA LEU A 92 -7.55 7.40 35.36
C LEU A 92 -6.42 6.50 34.87
N LEU A 93 -6.30 5.29 35.45
CA LEU A 93 -5.28 4.31 35.04
C LEU A 93 -5.53 3.81 33.62
N SER A 94 -6.78 3.48 33.26
CA SER A 94 -7.17 3.04 31.92
C SER A 94 -6.85 4.11 30.88
N VAL A 95 -7.36 5.34 31.07
CA VAL A 95 -7.10 6.49 30.17
C VAL A 95 -5.59 6.79 30.04
N THR A 96 -4.84 6.66 31.14
CA THR A 96 -3.39 6.88 31.08
C THR A 96 -2.68 5.78 30.29
N LEU A 97 -3.08 4.55 30.46
CA LEU A 97 -2.54 3.40 29.72
C LEU A 97 -2.81 3.53 28.22
N ASP A 98 -4.04 3.88 27.85
CA ASP A 98 -4.47 4.09 26.46
C ASP A 98 -3.66 5.20 25.79
N PHE A 99 -3.51 6.33 26.47
CA PHE A 99 -2.73 7.46 25.93
C PHE A 99 -1.26 7.08 25.67
N PHE A 100 -0.60 6.44 26.65
CA PHE A 100 0.80 6.03 26.47
C PHE A 100 0.99 5.05 25.31
N GLN A 101 0.04 4.14 25.12
CA GLN A 101 0.09 3.14 24.08
C GLN A 101 -0.16 3.73 22.69
N GLU A 102 -1.19 4.60 22.56
CA GLU A 102 -1.50 5.30 21.33
C GLU A 102 -0.34 6.22 20.91
N HIS A 103 0.21 6.97 21.85
CA HIS A 103 1.35 7.87 21.58
C HIS A 103 2.60 7.10 21.10
N ARG A 104 2.91 5.93 21.69
CA ARG A 104 4.00 5.08 21.21
C ARG A 104 3.77 4.54 19.82
N ALA A 105 2.56 4.10 19.52
CA ALA A 105 2.20 3.55 18.21
C ALA A 105 2.27 4.63 17.11
N GLU A 106 1.74 5.82 17.38
CA GLU A 106 1.77 6.97 16.47
C GLU A 106 3.21 7.44 16.20
N HIS A 107 4.04 7.52 17.24
CA HIS A 107 5.44 7.89 17.08
C HIS A 107 6.23 6.91 16.20
N ALA A 108 6.03 5.61 16.39
CA ALA A 108 6.67 4.58 15.56
C ALA A 108 6.23 4.67 14.10
N ALA A 109 4.93 4.89 13.84
CA ALA A 109 4.40 5.06 12.49
C ALA A 109 4.97 6.31 11.79
N ASN A 110 5.09 7.42 12.51
CA ASN A 110 5.63 8.67 11.98
C ASN A 110 7.13 8.57 11.64
N LEU A 111 7.91 7.79 12.38
CA LEU A 111 9.33 7.54 12.06
C LEU A 111 9.49 6.79 10.73
N LEU A 112 8.59 5.84 10.43
CA LEU A 112 8.63 5.08 9.17
C LEU A 112 8.27 5.94 7.96
N LYS A 113 7.25 6.81 8.08
CA LYS A 113 6.87 7.75 7.01
C LYS A 113 8.02 8.67 6.59
N LYS A 114 8.92 9.04 7.52
CA LYS A 114 10.07 9.89 7.22
C LYS A 114 11.17 9.22 6.37
N GLN A 115 11.17 7.89 6.22
CA GLN A 115 12.18 7.17 5.43
C GLN A 115 11.94 7.28 3.92
N VAL A 116 10.70 7.51 3.48
CA VAL A 116 10.31 7.68 2.07
C VAL A 116 9.90 9.12 1.83
N ALA A 117 10.83 10.04 1.99
CA ALA A 117 10.59 11.43 1.60
C ALA A 117 10.74 11.56 0.08
N VAL A 118 9.72 12.11 -0.60
CA VAL A 118 9.83 12.53 -1.99
C VAL A 118 10.96 13.54 -2.10
N ARG A 119 11.77 13.43 -3.16
CA ARG A 119 12.91 14.30 -3.43
C ARG A 119 12.65 15.10 -4.69
N ALA A 120 13.30 16.23 -4.82
CA ALA A 120 13.30 17.03 -6.02
C ALA A 120 14.74 17.46 -6.32
N THR A 121 15.04 17.57 -7.61
CA THR A 121 16.34 18.09 -8.07
C THR A 121 16.26 19.60 -8.16
N VAL A 122 17.12 20.27 -7.41
CA VAL A 122 17.24 21.73 -7.41
C VAL A 122 18.65 22.15 -7.83
N LEU A 123 18.74 23.32 -8.43
CA LEU A 123 20.02 23.93 -8.76
C LEU A 123 20.48 24.76 -7.56
N ARG A 124 21.58 24.37 -6.90
CA ARG A 124 22.21 25.15 -5.83
C ARG A 124 23.70 25.32 -6.12
N ASN A 125 24.20 26.53 -5.93
CA ASN A 125 25.59 26.89 -6.31
C ASN A 125 25.93 26.53 -7.76
N GLY A 126 24.99 26.57 -8.68
CA GLY A 126 25.19 26.20 -10.09
C GLY A 126 25.29 24.70 -10.35
N GLN A 127 25.02 23.84 -9.36
CA GLN A 127 25.05 22.38 -9.50
C GLN A 127 23.70 21.77 -9.16
N PRO A 128 23.26 20.75 -9.92
CA PRO A 128 22.05 20.01 -9.57
C PRO A 128 22.28 19.19 -8.30
N VAL A 129 21.39 19.37 -7.33
CA VAL A 129 21.43 18.69 -6.03
C VAL A 129 20.05 18.12 -5.72
N GLU A 130 20.00 16.85 -5.34
CA GLU A 130 18.77 16.21 -4.94
C GLU A 130 18.48 16.48 -3.47
N ILE A 131 17.36 17.14 -3.17
CA ILE A 131 16.95 17.48 -1.81
C ILE A 131 15.55 16.92 -1.50
N ARG A 132 15.22 16.79 -0.21
CA ARG A 132 13.86 16.43 0.20
C ARG A 132 12.91 17.59 -0.12
N LEU A 133 11.72 17.25 -0.60
CA LEU A 133 10.66 18.20 -0.97
C LEU A 133 10.37 19.20 0.16
N GLU A 134 10.40 18.75 1.43
CA GLU A 134 10.19 19.60 2.61
C GLU A 134 11.25 20.72 2.82
N LYS A 135 12.40 20.63 2.14
CA LYS A 135 13.51 21.59 2.22
C LYS A 135 13.57 22.59 1.07
N ILE A 136 12.60 22.55 0.17
CA ILE A 136 12.47 23.52 -0.93
C ILE A 136 11.97 24.84 -0.35
N VAL A 137 12.55 25.93 -0.81
CA VAL A 137 12.24 27.29 -0.37
C VAL A 137 11.98 28.23 -1.56
N PRO A 138 11.19 29.31 -1.37
CA PRO A 138 11.03 30.33 -2.39
C PRO A 138 12.38 30.89 -2.85
N GLY A 139 12.59 30.93 -4.17
CA GLY A 139 13.84 31.31 -4.82
C GLY A 139 14.75 30.14 -5.22
N ASP A 140 14.45 28.88 -4.82
CA ASP A 140 15.13 27.71 -5.39
C ASP A 140 14.77 27.57 -6.88
N ILE A 141 15.68 26.99 -7.65
CA ILE A 141 15.43 26.60 -9.03
C ILE A 141 15.29 25.09 -9.09
N VAL A 142 14.15 24.60 -9.55
CA VAL A 142 13.87 23.17 -9.69
C VAL A 142 14.05 22.74 -11.14
N LEU A 143 14.60 21.53 -11.33
CA LEU A 143 14.72 20.84 -12.61
C LEU A 143 13.60 19.79 -12.69
N LEU A 144 12.75 19.92 -13.70
CA LEU A 144 11.55 19.08 -13.88
C LEU A 144 11.72 18.24 -15.15
N ASN A 145 11.61 16.92 -15.00
CA ASN A 145 11.67 15.94 -16.07
C ASN A 145 10.38 15.13 -16.12
N ALA A 146 10.13 14.43 -17.21
CA ALA A 146 8.99 13.52 -17.31
C ALA A 146 8.94 12.56 -16.11
N GLY A 147 7.76 12.44 -15.48
CA GLY A 147 7.53 11.63 -14.26
C GLY A 147 7.82 12.34 -12.96
N ALA A 148 8.38 13.54 -12.96
CA ALA A 148 8.59 14.34 -11.76
C ALA A 148 7.25 14.89 -11.21
N LEU A 149 7.17 14.96 -9.89
CA LEU A 149 6.11 15.70 -9.21
C LEU A 149 6.55 17.15 -9.05
N VAL A 150 5.68 18.11 -9.40
CA VAL A 150 5.95 19.52 -9.20
C VAL A 150 5.93 19.83 -7.69
N PRO A 151 7.09 20.26 -7.13
CA PRO A 151 7.27 20.28 -5.68
C PRO A 151 6.70 21.52 -4.98
N ALA A 152 6.42 22.57 -5.73
CA ALA A 152 5.98 23.87 -5.23
C ALA A 152 5.32 24.67 -6.38
N ASP A 153 4.74 25.81 -6.11
CA ASP A 153 4.26 26.68 -7.17
C ASP A 153 5.45 27.43 -7.79
N CYS A 154 5.65 27.22 -9.10
CA CYS A 154 6.85 27.64 -9.78
C CYS A 154 6.54 28.41 -11.07
N ARG A 155 7.38 29.39 -11.39
CA ARG A 155 7.44 30.11 -12.68
C ARG A 155 8.44 29.43 -13.60
N LEU A 156 8.06 29.06 -14.81
CA LEU A 156 8.94 28.45 -15.78
C LEU A 156 10.02 29.46 -16.26
N LEU A 157 11.28 29.02 -16.26
CA LEU A 157 12.43 29.76 -16.79
C LEU A 157 12.79 29.26 -18.18
N ASP A 158 12.71 27.94 -18.39
CA ASP A 158 12.92 27.27 -19.65
C ASP A 158 12.02 26.03 -19.72
N ALA A 159 11.52 25.71 -20.91
CA ALA A 159 10.63 24.56 -21.12
C ALA A 159 10.76 24.05 -22.55
N LYS A 160 10.88 22.74 -22.72
CA LYS A 160 10.95 22.08 -24.03
C LYS A 160 10.00 20.88 -24.07
N ASP A 161 9.02 20.93 -25.00
CA ASP A 161 7.97 19.90 -25.19
C ASP A 161 7.32 19.50 -23.85
N PHE A 162 7.04 20.50 -23.01
CA PHE A 162 6.74 20.33 -21.60
C PHE A 162 5.23 20.27 -21.34
N PHE A 163 4.72 19.08 -21.00
CA PHE A 163 3.31 18.80 -20.73
C PHE A 163 3.12 18.39 -19.27
N VAL A 164 2.13 18.99 -18.63
CA VAL A 164 1.83 18.79 -17.21
C VAL A 164 0.38 18.32 -17.02
N ASN A 165 0.18 17.32 -16.18
CA ASN A 165 -1.15 16.91 -15.74
C ASN A 165 -1.55 17.73 -14.49
N GLN A 166 -2.59 18.54 -14.63
CA GLN A 166 -3.12 19.43 -13.59
C GLN A 166 -4.40 18.90 -12.93
N SER A 167 -4.77 17.64 -13.15
CA SER A 167 -6.05 17.07 -12.68
C SER A 167 -6.28 17.18 -11.18
N VAL A 168 -5.23 17.25 -10.38
CA VAL A 168 -5.31 17.44 -8.92
C VAL A 168 -5.93 18.80 -8.55
N LEU A 169 -5.69 19.81 -9.37
CA LEU A 169 -6.17 21.18 -9.14
C LEU A 169 -7.44 21.53 -9.95
N THR A 170 -7.49 21.08 -11.21
CA THR A 170 -8.55 21.47 -12.15
C THR A 170 -9.63 20.41 -12.32
N GLY A 171 -9.35 19.16 -11.98
CA GLY A 171 -10.17 18.00 -12.30
C GLY A 171 -10.03 17.50 -13.75
N GLU A 172 -9.37 18.25 -14.63
CA GLU A 172 -9.17 17.90 -16.04
C GLU A 172 -8.01 16.90 -16.19
N THR A 173 -8.24 15.81 -16.88
CA THR A 173 -7.28 14.70 -17.02
C THR A 173 -6.34 14.84 -18.21
N PHE A 174 -6.62 15.73 -19.17
CA PHE A 174 -5.76 15.95 -20.32
C PHE A 174 -4.54 16.77 -19.93
N PRO A 175 -3.32 16.34 -20.37
CA PRO A 175 -2.10 17.13 -20.16
C PRO A 175 -2.19 18.49 -20.87
N VAL A 176 -1.72 19.52 -20.19
CA VAL A 176 -1.64 20.88 -20.70
C VAL A 176 -0.18 21.21 -21.05
N GLU A 177 0.03 21.77 -22.23
CA GLU A 177 1.34 22.25 -22.65
C GLU A 177 1.68 23.55 -21.90
N LYS A 178 2.92 23.66 -21.43
CA LYS A 178 3.41 24.81 -20.68
C LYS A 178 4.67 25.41 -21.34
N HIS A 179 4.75 26.73 -21.37
CA HIS A 179 5.80 27.47 -22.02
C HIS A 179 6.47 28.46 -21.07
N ALA A 180 7.77 28.76 -21.28
CA ALA A 180 8.50 29.73 -20.46
C ALA A 180 8.21 31.20 -20.84
N THR A 181 7.41 31.46 -21.87
CA THR A 181 7.10 32.81 -22.36
C THR A 181 6.22 33.60 -21.38
N SER A 182 6.33 34.94 -21.42
CA SER A 182 5.42 35.82 -20.69
C SER A 182 4.02 35.70 -21.27
N LEU A 183 2.96 35.76 -20.41
CA LEU A 183 1.58 35.73 -20.85
C LEU A 183 1.27 36.94 -21.71
N THR A 184 0.50 36.74 -22.78
CA THR A 184 0.07 37.80 -23.69
C THR A 184 -1.02 38.67 -23.05
N GLU A 185 -1.87 38.06 -22.21
CA GLU A 185 -2.90 38.73 -21.42
C GLU A 185 -2.77 38.28 -19.96
N ALA A 186 -2.98 39.19 -19.01
CA ALA A 186 -2.96 38.86 -17.59
C ALA A 186 -4.16 37.98 -17.23
N THR A 187 -3.93 36.87 -16.57
CA THR A 187 -4.97 35.96 -16.08
C THR A 187 -4.98 35.89 -14.56
N HIS A 188 -6.15 35.75 -13.98
CA HIS A 188 -6.33 35.52 -12.54
C HIS A 188 -6.55 34.03 -12.19
N GLU A 189 -6.75 33.19 -13.21
CA GLU A 189 -6.95 31.75 -13.03
C GLU A 189 -5.65 31.00 -13.24
N PHE A 190 -5.25 30.21 -12.24
CA PHE A 190 -4.03 29.39 -12.29
C PHE A 190 -4.09 28.33 -13.41
N SER A 191 -5.30 27.89 -13.82
CA SER A 191 -5.53 26.93 -14.90
C SER A 191 -5.08 27.46 -16.27
N GLU A 192 -5.19 28.78 -16.49
CA GLU A 192 -4.85 29.48 -17.73
C GLU A 192 -3.39 29.99 -17.75
N ALA A 193 -2.65 29.82 -16.65
CA ALA A 193 -1.28 30.28 -16.55
C ALA A 193 -0.32 29.29 -17.26
N ASP A 194 -0.11 29.48 -18.56
CA ASP A 194 0.73 28.58 -19.36
C ASP A 194 2.23 28.64 -19.01
N ASN A 195 2.66 29.67 -18.30
CA ASN A 195 4.03 29.91 -17.91
C ASN A 195 4.33 29.52 -16.46
N ALA A 196 3.39 28.86 -15.79
CA ALA A 196 3.49 28.44 -14.39
C ALA A 196 3.08 26.98 -14.20
N VAL A 197 3.70 26.36 -13.19
CA VAL A 197 3.37 25.02 -12.74
C VAL A 197 3.13 25.03 -11.23
N PHE A 198 2.26 24.17 -10.75
CA PHE A 198 1.71 24.24 -9.40
C PHE A 198 2.00 22.97 -8.60
N MET A 199 2.14 23.11 -7.29
CA MET A 199 2.38 22.01 -6.37
C MET A 199 1.36 20.88 -6.54
N GLY A 200 1.85 19.62 -6.55
CA GLY A 200 1.00 18.44 -6.65
C GLY A 200 0.62 18.04 -8.08
N THR A 201 0.93 18.85 -9.08
CA THR A 201 0.81 18.48 -10.50
C THR A 201 1.98 17.60 -10.94
N SER A 202 1.86 16.88 -12.04
CA SER A 202 2.88 15.96 -12.50
C SER A 202 3.31 16.21 -13.94
N VAL A 203 4.60 16.08 -14.22
CA VAL A 203 5.17 16.21 -15.56
C VAL A 203 4.89 14.94 -16.36
N VAL A 204 4.22 15.08 -17.49
CA VAL A 204 3.88 13.96 -18.39
C VAL A 204 5.00 13.75 -19.42
N SER A 205 5.50 14.81 -20.02
CA SER A 205 6.58 14.76 -21.00
C SER A 205 7.40 16.04 -21.00
N GLY A 206 8.59 16.00 -21.62
CA GLY A 206 9.48 17.13 -21.76
C GLY A 206 10.34 17.41 -20.53
N ILE A 207 11.06 18.52 -20.58
CA ILE A 207 11.95 19.01 -19.53
C ILE A 207 11.71 20.50 -19.30
N ALA A 208 11.82 20.94 -18.04
CA ALA A 208 11.75 22.36 -17.71
C ALA A 208 12.65 22.73 -16.53
N THR A 209 13.02 24.00 -16.51
CA THR A 209 13.65 24.64 -15.35
C THR A 209 12.68 25.70 -14.81
N ALA A 210 12.42 25.68 -13.50
CA ALA A 210 11.40 26.54 -12.89
C ALA A 210 11.89 27.17 -11.59
N LEU A 211 11.49 28.43 -11.36
CA LEU A 211 11.76 29.21 -10.16
C LEU A 211 10.65 28.98 -9.15
N VAL A 212 10.97 28.54 -7.95
CA VAL A 212 10.02 28.36 -6.83
C VAL A 212 9.54 29.72 -6.33
N CYS A 213 8.26 29.97 -6.40
CA CYS A 213 7.61 31.20 -5.98
C CYS A 213 6.89 31.05 -4.64
N SER A 214 6.13 29.95 -4.44
CA SER A 214 5.38 29.69 -3.21
C SER A 214 5.55 28.26 -2.75
N THR A 215 5.53 28.04 -1.43
CA THR A 215 5.75 26.72 -0.81
C THR A 215 4.71 26.44 0.29
N GLY A 216 4.42 25.19 0.54
CA GLY A 216 3.53 24.70 1.61
C GLY A 216 2.11 25.27 1.54
N GLU A 217 1.59 25.76 2.65
CA GLU A 217 0.22 26.28 2.75
C GLU A 217 -0.05 27.51 1.86
N ARG A 218 1.00 28.13 1.30
CA ARG A 218 0.86 29.30 0.43
C ARG A 218 0.74 28.96 -1.05
N THR A 219 0.74 27.70 -1.40
CA THR A 219 0.56 27.20 -2.77
C THR A 219 -0.92 27.16 -3.16
N ALA A 220 -1.22 27.09 -4.46
CA ALA A 220 -2.58 26.92 -4.96
C ALA A 220 -3.22 25.64 -4.38
N LEU A 221 -2.45 24.57 -4.24
CA LEU A 221 -2.91 23.35 -3.59
C LEU A 221 -3.18 23.56 -2.09
N GLY A 222 -2.40 24.39 -1.39
CA GLY A 222 -2.61 24.74 0.01
C GLY A 222 -3.94 25.46 0.24
N ASP A 223 -4.27 26.43 -0.61
CA ASP A 223 -5.56 27.16 -0.55
C ASP A 223 -6.76 26.23 -0.80
N ILE A 224 -6.60 25.27 -1.74
CA ILE A 224 -7.63 24.27 -2.02
C ILE A 224 -7.72 23.23 -0.89
N ALA A 225 -6.60 22.83 -0.29
CA ALA A 225 -6.56 21.83 0.77
C ALA A 225 -7.31 22.29 2.04
N GLU A 226 -7.36 23.58 2.33
CA GLU A 226 -8.17 24.13 3.42
C GLU A 226 -9.68 23.95 3.19
N THR A 227 -10.11 23.95 1.91
CA THR A 227 -11.50 23.72 1.50
C THR A 227 -11.84 22.26 1.19
N LEU A 228 -10.86 21.47 0.75
CA LEU A 228 -11.01 20.08 0.35
C LEU A 228 -10.53 19.09 1.43
N THR A 229 -11.09 19.15 2.64
CA THR A 229 -11.01 18.06 3.62
C THR A 229 -11.80 16.81 3.14
N ARG A 230 -11.64 16.42 1.89
CA ARG A 230 -12.14 15.13 1.41
C ARG A 230 -11.19 14.06 1.89
N GLN A 231 -11.58 13.41 3.00
CA GLN A 231 -10.94 12.16 3.41
C GLN A 231 -11.01 11.16 2.23
N PRO A 232 -9.93 10.44 1.95
CA PRO A 232 -9.98 9.37 0.95
C PRO A 232 -11.11 8.39 1.32
N PRO A 233 -11.74 7.73 0.34
CA PRO A 233 -12.81 6.77 0.63
C PRO A 233 -12.30 5.71 1.63
N PRO A 234 -13.13 5.35 2.61
CA PRO A 234 -12.71 4.39 3.64
C PRO A 234 -12.36 3.04 3.02
N THR A 235 -11.33 2.40 3.55
CA THR A 235 -10.90 1.05 3.16
C THR A 235 -11.96 0.02 3.56
N ARG A 236 -11.90 -1.20 2.99
CA ARG A 236 -12.78 -2.32 3.39
C ARG A 236 -12.65 -2.63 4.87
N PHE A 237 -11.45 -2.54 5.39
CA PHE A 237 -11.18 -2.71 6.81
C PHE A 237 -11.87 -1.66 7.68
N GLU A 238 -11.76 -0.38 7.31
CA GLU A 238 -12.42 0.72 8.04
C GLU A 238 -13.96 0.58 8.01
N LEU A 239 -14.54 0.18 6.87
CA LEU A 239 -15.98 -0.12 6.76
C LEU A 239 -16.37 -1.32 7.62
N GLY A 240 -15.53 -2.37 7.64
CA GLY A 240 -15.72 -3.53 8.48
C GLY A 240 -15.69 -3.17 9.97
N LEU A 241 -14.72 -2.36 10.38
CA LEU A 241 -14.58 -1.88 11.76
C LEU A 241 -15.77 -1.01 12.19
N GLN A 242 -16.24 -0.11 11.33
CA GLN A 242 -17.45 0.68 11.59
C GLN A 242 -18.68 -0.20 11.76
N SER A 243 -18.86 -1.19 10.89
CA SER A 243 -20.00 -2.12 10.97
C SER A 243 -19.94 -3.00 12.21
N PHE A 244 -18.74 -3.41 12.63
CA PHE A 244 -18.53 -4.11 13.89
C PHE A 244 -18.86 -3.22 15.10
N GLY A 245 -18.39 -1.98 15.11
CA GLY A 245 -18.74 -1.00 16.15
C GLY A 245 -20.24 -0.78 16.27
N GLN A 246 -20.97 -0.72 15.15
CA GLN A 246 -22.44 -0.61 15.14
C GLN A 246 -23.13 -1.87 15.72
N LEU A 247 -22.60 -3.07 15.44
CA LEU A 247 -23.12 -4.31 15.99
C LEU A 247 -23.00 -4.30 17.53
N ILE A 248 -21.81 -4.00 18.04
CA ILE A 248 -21.54 -3.94 19.48
C ILE A 248 -22.38 -2.85 20.13
N MET A 249 -22.45 -1.65 19.56
CA MET A 249 -23.26 -0.55 20.10
C MET A 249 -24.74 -0.91 20.25
N ARG A 250 -25.35 -1.57 19.25
CA ARG A 250 -26.76 -2.02 19.33
C ARG A 250 -26.96 -3.02 20.45
N LEU A 251 -26.03 -3.96 20.59
CA LEU A 251 -26.08 -4.99 21.64
C LEU A 251 -25.92 -4.38 23.03
N THR A 252 -24.96 -3.44 23.17
CA THR A 252 -24.73 -2.70 24.42
C THR A 252 -25.97 -1.91 24.86
N ILE A 253 -26.57 -1.13 23.96
CA ILE A 253 -27.80 -0.38 24.27
C ILE A 253 -28.92 -1.33 24.73
N PHE A 254 -29.10 -2.44 24.02
CA PHE A 254 -30.12 -3.43 24.38
C PHE A 254 -29.87 -3.97 25.79
N LEU A 255 -28.65 -4.41 26.09
CA LEU A 255 -28.31 -4.99 27.40
C LEU A 255 -28.42 -3.98 28.55
N VAL A 256 -27.95 -2.74 28.34
CA VAL A 256 -28.04 -1.66 29.33
C VAL A 256 -29.50 -1.36 29.68
N LEU A 257 -30.33 -1.16 28.66
CA LEU A 257 -31.76 -0.89 28.86
C LEU A 257 -32.46 -2.08 29.54
N PHE A 258 -32.13 -3.31 29.13
CA PHE A 258 -32.68 -4.54 29.73
C PHE A 258 -32.33 -4.63 31.22
N VAL A 259 -31.05 -4.50 31.57
CA VAL A 259 -30.57 -4.57 32.96
C VAL A 259 -31.16 -3.46 33.83
N PHE A 260 -31.15 -2.22 33.30
CA PHE A 260 -31.73 -1.08 34.05
C PHE A 260 -33.24 -1.27 34.29
N LEU A 261 -33.99 -1.69 33.26
CA LEU A 261 -35.43 -1.91 33.38
C LEU A 261 -35.75 -3.06 34.37
N ILE A 262 -35.01 -4.16 34.30
CA ILE A 262 -35.20 -5.31 35.20
C ILE A 262 -34.93 -4.91 36.64
N ASN A 263 -33.81 -4.19 36.91
CA ASN A 263 -33.50 -3.70 38.25
C ASN A 263 -34.54 -2.70 38.77
N ALA A 264 -35.09 -1.85 37.91
CA ALA A 264 -36.18 -0.95 38.30
C ALA A 264 -37.48 -1.69 38.64
N VAL A 265 -37.84 -2.75 37.88
CA VAL A 265 -38.99 -3.62 38.17
C VAL A 265 -38.82 -4.34 39.53
N PHE A 266 -37.59 -4.77 39.86
CA PHE A 266 -37.27 -5.40 41.16
C PHE A 266 -37.07 -4.39 42.29
N GLN A 267 -37.35 -3.08 42.05
CA GLN A 267 -37.26 -2.00 43.04
C GLN A 267 -35.87 -1.87 43.67
N ARG A 268 -34.80 -2.21 42.96
CA ARG A 268 -33.44 -2.03 43.44
C ARG A 268 -33.06 -0.55 43.42
N PRO A 269 -32.03 -0.11 44.18
CA PRO A 269 -31.58 1.27 44.20
C PRO A 269 -31.25 1.76 42.77
N LEU A 270 -31.93 2.83 42.36
CA LEU A 270 -31.84 3.30 40.97
C LEU A 270 -30.42 3.77 40.59
N LEU A 271 -29.68 4.40 41.53
CA LEU A 271 -28.34 4.86 41.28
C LEU A 271 -27.36 3.70 41.09
N GLU A 272 -27.38 2.69 41.98
CA GLU A 272 -26.53 1.50 41.83
C GLU A 272 -26.84 0.74 40.55
N SER A 273 -28.14 0.58 40.25
CA SER A 273 -28.60 -0.07 39.03
C SER A 273 -28.13 0.67 37.76
N PHE A 274 -28.13 2.00 37.82
CA PHE A 274 -27.62 2.84 36.73
C PHE A 274 -26.11 2.71 36.58
N LEU A 275 -25.34 2.81 37.66
CA LEU A 275 -23.88 2.64 37.67
C LEU A 275 -23.48 1.24 37.18
N PHE A 276 -24.18 0.20 37.59
CA PHE A 276 -23.96 -1.17 37.15
C PHE A 276 -24.26 -1.32 35.67
N SER A 277 -25.38 -0.77 35.18
CA SER A 277 -25.73 -0.83 33.75
C SER A 277 -24.69 -0.12 32.86
N ILE A 278 -24.12 1.02 33.34
CA ILE A 278 -23.05 1.73 32.63
C ILE A 278 -21.74 0.93 32.72
N ALA A 279 -21.37 0.37 33.86
CA ALA A 279 -20.19 -0.48 33.98
C ALA A 279 -20.28 -1.68 33.03
N LEU A 280 -21.46 -2.26 32.88
CA LEU A 280 -21.75 -3.31 31.88
C LEU A 280 -21.54 -2.80 30.43
N ALA A 281 -21.99 -1.58 30.14
CA ALA A 281 -21.78 -0.98 28.83
C ALA A 281 -20.29 -0.80 28.48
N VAL A 282 -19.50 -0.34 29.45
CA VAL A 282 -18.04 -0.17 29.30
C VAL A 282 -17.40 -1.54 29.05
N GLY A 283 -17.77 -2.57 29.82
CA GLY A 283 -17.21 -3.90 29.66
C GLY A 283 -17.52 -4.58 28.32
N LEU A 284 -18.66 -4.27 27.69
CA LEU A 284 -18.99 -4.82 26.38
C LEU A 284 -18.32 -4.06 25.23
N THR A 285 -17.93 -2.81 25.44
CA THR A 285 -17.30 -1.98 24.41
C THR A 285 -15.81 -2.34 24.32
N PRO A 286 -15.30 -2.74 23.14
CA PRO A 286 -13.88 -3.08 22.99
C PRO A 286 -13.04 -1.80 22.96
N GLU A 287 -12.76 -1.23 24.13
CA GLU A 287 -12.09 0.07 24.27
C GLU A 287 -10.68 0.07 23.67
N LEU A 288 -9.95 -1.03 23.79
CA LEU A 288 -8.59 -1.18 23.27
C LEU A 288 -8.53 -1.44 21.76
N LEU A 289 -9.66 -1.66 21.08
CA LEU A 289 -9.65 -2.04 19.65
C LEU A 289 -8.88 -1.04 18.75
N PRO A 290 -9.14 0.29 18.81
CA PRO A 290 -8.37 1.24 18.00
C PRO A 290 -6.88 1.19 18.28
N MET A 291 -6.49 1.03 19.53
CA MET A 291 -5.10 0.94 19.97
C MET A 291 -4.45 -0.36 19.51
N ILE A 292 -5.10 -1.52 19.70
CA ILE A 292 -4.60 -2.84 19.26
C ILE A 292 -4.41 -2.85 17.73
N VAL A 293 -5.37 -2.28 16.98
CA VAL A 293 -5.25 -2.14 15.52
C VAL A 293 -4.03 -1.30 15.17
N THR A 294 -3.90 -0.10 15.73
CA THR A 294 -2.78 0.82 15.44
C THR A 294 -1.43 0.20 15.83
N LEU A 295 -1.35 -0.43 17.00
CA LEU A 295 -0.11 -1.09 17.46
C LEU A 295 0.25 -2.29 16.57
N THR A 296 -0.73 -3.10 16.16
CA THR A 296 -0.51 -4.27 15.30
C THR A 296 -0.06 -3.84 13.91
N LEU A 297 -0.70 -2.83 13.31
CA LEU A 297 -0.32 -2.26 12.02
C LEU A 297 1.07 -1.62 12.09
N SER A 298 1.37 -0.83 13.12
CA SER A 298 2.68 -0.20 13.31
C SER A 298 3.79 -1.24 13.44
N ARG A 299 3.57 -2.32 14.19
CA ARG A 299 4.51 -3.45 14.28
C ARG A 299 4.64 -4.21 12.96
N GLY A 300 3.53 -4.39 12.24
CA GLY A 300 3.52 -4.91 10.88
C GLY A 300 4.41 -4.09 9.96
N ALA A 301 4.26 -2.77 9.98
CA ALA A 301 5.06 -1.83 9.20
C ALA A 301 6.56 -1.90 9.55
N ILE A 302 6.92 -2.00 10.84
CA ILE A 302 8.32 -2.17 11.27
C ILE A 302 8.89 -3.52 10.76
N ARG A 303 8.12 -4.61 10.81
CA ARG A 303 8.57 -5.91 10.28
C ARG A 303 8.70 -5.88 8.76
N LEU A 304 7.80 -5.20 8.06
CA LEU A 304 7.86 -4.99 6.61
C LEU A 304 9.08 -4.16 6.22
N SER A 305 9.37 -3.08 6.94
CA SER A 305 10.57 -2.26 6.71
C SER A 305 11.86 -3.06 6.84
N LYS A 306 11.95 -3.97 7.83
CA LYS A 306 13.09 -4.91 7.95
C LYS A 306 13.18 -5.93 6.80
N LYS A 307 12.12 -6.08 6.01
CA LYS A 307 12.04 -6.93 4.83
C LYS A 307 12.04 -6.14 3.53
N HIS A 308 12.56 -4.91 3.58
CA HIS A 308 12.70 -4.01 2.45
C HIS A 308 11.37 -3.56 1.82
N VAL A 309 10.29 -3.48 2.61
CA VAL A 309 9.00 -2.88 2.22
C VAL A 309 8.71 -1.70 3.11
N ILE A 310 8.58 -0.51 2.54
CA ILE A 310 8.18 0.69 3.27
C ILE A 310 6.68 0.90 3.11
N VAL A 311 6.02 1.18 4.22
CA VAL A 311 4.59 1.39 4.30
C VAL A 311 4.30 2.88 4.42
N LYS A 312 3.66 3.47 3.41
CA LYS A 312 3.19 4.87 3.43
C LYS A 312 1.83 5.00 4.12
N LYS A 313 0.92 4.04 3.90
CA LYS A 313 -0.40 3.98 4.49
C LYS A 313 -0.57 2.70 5.31
N LEU A 314 -0.77 2.83 6.62
CA LEU A 314 -0.80 1.68 7.54
C LEU A 314 -1.94 0.70 7.24
N SER A 315 -3.14 1.20 6.85
CA SER A 315 -4.28 0.34 6.51
C SER A 315 -4.01 -0.58 5.32
N ALA A 316 -3.11 -0.20 4.39
CA ALA A 316 -2.72 -1.04 3.27
C ALA A 316 -2.07 -2.38 3.70
N ILE A 317 -1.58 -2.50 4.93
CA ILE A 317 -1.02 -3.77 5.45
C ILE A 317 -2.11 -4.82 5.59
N GLU A 318 -3.28 -4.42 6.01
CA GLU A 318 -4.43 -5.32 6.15
C GLU A 318 -4.94 -5.74 4.76
N ASP A 319 -5.14 -4.77 3.85
CA ASP A 319 -5.56 -5.04 2.48
C ASP A 319 -4.53 -5.96 1.77
N LEU A 320 -3.22 -5.79 2.03
CA LEU A 320 -2.17 -6.70 1.54
C LEU A 320 -2.34 -8.13 2.08
N GLY A 321 -2.79 -8.27 3.32
CA GLY A 321 -3.12 -9.57 3.94
C GLY A 321 -4.36 -10.22 3.34
N GLY A 322 -5.33 -9.43 2.93
CA GLY A 322 -6.56 -9.84 2.25
C GLY A 322 -6.44 -10.02 0.75
N MET A 323 -5.33 -9.58 0.15
CA MET A 323 -5.14 -9.59 -1.29
C MET A 323 -5.23 -11.00 -1.89
N ASP A 324 -6.13 -11.16 -2.87
CA ASP A 324 -6.37 -12.39 -3.62
C ASP A 324 -6.16 -12.21 -5.14
N VAL A 325 -6.09 -10.96 -5.64
CA VAL A 325 -5.72 -10.61 -7.01
C VAL A 325 -4.58 -9.61 -6.99
N LEU A 326 -3.47 -9.92 -7.67
CA LEU A 326 -2.39 -8.99 -7.95
C LEU A 326 -2.38 -8.65 -9.43
N CYS A 327 -2.72 -7.43 -9.77
CA CYS A 327 -2.52 -6.86 -11.10
C CYS A 327 -1.11 -6.26 -11.18
N THR A 328 -0.40 -6.52 -12.26
CA THR A 328 0.97 -6.01 -12.43
C THR A 328 1.19 -5.51 -13.85
N ASP A 329 1.93 -4.43 -14.01
CA ASP A 329 2.49 -4.12 -15.32
C ASP A 329 3.56 -5.17 -15.66
N LYS A 330 3.87 -5.30 -16.96
CA LYS A 330 4.92 -6.19 -17.44
C LYS A 330 6.28 -5.52 -17.36
N THR A 331 6.41 -4.35 -18.01
CA THR A 331 7.69 -3.65 -18.21
C THR A 331 8.17 -3.01 -16.91
N GLY A 332 9.46 -3.17 -16.58
CA GLY A 332 10.05 -2.63 -15.33
C GLY A 332 9.64 -3.37 -14.06
N THR A 333 8.51 -4.06 -14.10
CA THR A 333 7.91 -4.75 -12.96
C THR A 333 8.23 -6.25 -12.97
N LEU A 334 7.78 -6.99 -13.98
CA LEU A 334 8.13 -8.41 -14.18
C LEU A 334 9.42 -8.58 -14.97
N THR A 335 9.79 -7.57 -15.77
CA THR A 335 11.00 -7.50 -16.56
C THR A 335 12.00 -6.49 -15.98
N GLU A 336 13.25 -6.54 -16.46
CA GLU A 336 14.33 -5.70 -15.96
C GLU A 336 14.21 -4.23 -16.37
N ALA A 337 13.28 -3.87 -17.28
CA ALA A 337 13.18 -2.58 -17.99
C ALA A 337 14.49 -2.20 -18.72
N ARG A 338 15.31 -3.19 -19.00
CA ARG A 338 16.58 -3.02 -19.70
C ARG A 338 16.52 -3.84 -20.98
N ILE A 339 16.38 -3.13 -22.09
CA ILE A 339 16.39 -3.76 -23.41
C ILE A 339 17.78 -4.31 -23.66
N ARG A 340 17.85 -5.58 -24.08
CA ARG A 340 19.10 -6.24 -24.51
C ARG A 340 18.98 -6.70 -25.95
N LEU A 341 20.09 -6.61 -26.68
CA LEU A 341 20.22 -7.27 -27.96
C LEU A 341 20.49 -8.76 -27.71
N GLU A 342 19.54 -9.62 -28.10
CA GLU A 342 19.61 -11.09 -27.85
C GLU A 342 19.79 -11.86 -29.15
N ARG A 343 19.44 -11.29 -30.31
CA ARG A 343 19.57 -11.94 -31.61
C ARG A 343 20.07 -10.95 -32.64
N HIS A 344 21.02 -11.38 -33.44
CA HIS A 344 21.52 -10.68 -34.61
C HIS A 344 21.65 -11.69 -35.75
N VAL A 345 20.63 -11.72 -36.62
CA VAL A 345 20.47 -12.79 -37.62
C VAL A 345 20.48 -12.24 -39.02
N ASN A 346 21.05 -13.02 -39.96
CA ASN A 346 21.00 -12.72 -41.39
C ASN A 346 19.59 -12.93 -41.97
N ALA A 347 19.41 -12.70 -43.26
CA ALA A 347 18.12 -12.89 -43.96
C ALA A 347 17.62 -14.36 -43.99
N LEU A 348 18.44 -15.34 -43.61
CA LEU A 348 18.08 -16.76 -43.47
C LEU A 348 17.69 -17.14 -42.03
N GLY A 349 17.90 -16.26 -41.07
CA GLY A 349 17.63 -16.51 -39.65
C GLY A 349 18.82 -17.13 -38.89
N GLU A 350 20.00 -17.17 -39.49
CA GLU A 350 21.24 -17.65 -38.87
C GLU A 350 21.95 -16.51 -38.18
N ASP A 351 22.60 -16.77 -37.05
CA ASP A 351 23.36 -15.74 -36.29
C ASP A 351 24.47 -15.15 -37.20
N SER A 352 24.63 -13.83 -37.18
CA SER A 352 25.50 -13.13 -38.14
C SER A 352 26.27 -12.00 -37.43
N ALA A 353 27.59 -12.18 -37.27
CA ALA A 353 28.49 -11.15 -36.76
C ALA A 353 28.51 -9.89 -37.65
N GLU A 354 28.24 -10.01 -38.96
CA GLU A 354 28.18 -8.89 -39.85
C GLU A 354 26.97 -7.98 -39.60
N VAL A 355 25.79 -8.56 -39.29
CA VAL A 355 24.60 -7.79 -38.87
C VAL A 355 24.88 -7.03 -37.57
N LEU A 356 25.54 -7.68 -36.61
CA LEU A 356 25.94 -7.05 -35.36
C LEU A 356 26.92 -5.91 -35.59
N ARG A 357 27.94 -6.11 -36.44
CA ARG A 357 28.93 -5.09 -36.81
C ARG A 357 28.27 -3.88 -37.48
N LEU A 358 27.40 -4.08 -38.44
CA LEU A 358 26.70 -2.99 -39.14
C LEU A 358 25.77 -2.22 -38.16
N ALA A 359 25.03 -2.91 -37.32
CA ALA A 359 24.19 -2.30 -36.28
C ALA A 359 25.03 -1.46 -35.32
N TYR A 360 26.16 -1.99 -34.85
CA TYR A 360 27.10 -1.29 -33.97
C TYR A 360 27.67 -0.02 -34.59
N LEU A 361 28.18 -0.11 -35.83
CA LEU A 361 28.71 1.06 -36.55
C LEU A 361 27.65 2.15 -36.75
N ASN A 362 26.42 1.78 -37.11
CA ASN A 362 25.35 2.75 -37.24
C ASN A 362 25.06 3.44 -35.88
N SER A 363 24.88 2.68 -34.77
CA SER A 363 24.61 3.24 -33.44
C SER A 363 25.80 4.02 -32.85
N CYS A 364 27.04 3.64 -33.19
CA CYS A 364 28.25 4.33 -32.70
C CYS A 364 28.43 5.72 -33.35
N PHE A 365 28.11 5.85 -34.62
CA PHE A 365 28.34 7.09 -35.41
C PHE A 365 27.09 7.97 -35.58
N GLU A 366 25.91 7.50 -35.11
CA GLU A 366 24.72 8.32 -35.00
C GLU A 366 24.92 9.44 -33.98
N SER A 367 24.65 10.72 -34.34
CA SER A 367 24.80 11.86 -33.43
C SER A 367 23.51 12.40 -32.87
N GLY A 368 22.38 11.79 -33.20
CA GLY A 368 21.06 12.14 -32.66
C GLY A 368 20.80 11.68 -31.21
N LEU A 369 19.55 11.76 -30.74
CA LEU A 369 19.13 11.21 -29.47
C LEU A 369 19.27 9.68 -29.52
N ARG A 370 20.20 9.12 -28.75
CA ARG A 370 20.38 7.68 -28.63
C ARG A 370 19.12 7.06 -28.05
N SER A 371 18.61 6.05 -28.69
CA SER A 371 17.50 5.25 -28.20
C SER A 371 18.00 4.15 -27.27
N PRO A 372 17.16 3.60 -26.37
CA PRO A 372 17.52 2.43 -25.56
C PRO A 372 17.93 1.20 -26.39
N LEU A 373 17.55 1.15 -27.68
CA LEU A 373 17.96 0.09 -28.62
C LEU A 373 19.42 0.29 -29.05
N ASP A 374 19.85 1.54 -29.21
CA ASP A 374 21.24 1.88 -29.54
C ASP A 374 22.17 1.53 -28.39
N ASP A 375 21.78 1.88 -27.15
CA ASP A 375 22.53 1.51 -25.96
C ASP A 375 22.64 -0.02 -25.84
N ALA A 376 21.58 -0.75 -26.13
CA ALA A 376 21.59 -2.23 -26.11
C ALA A 376 22.52 -2.84 -27.18
N ILE A 377 22.66 -2.20 -28.33
CA ILE A 377 23.63 -2.61 -29.37
C ILE A 377 25.06 -2.33 -28.89
N LEU A 378 25.31 -1.14 -28.34
CA LEU A 378 26.64 -0.71 -27.91
C LEU A 378 27.14 -1.46 -26.69
N ASP A 379 26.24 -1.90 -25.80
CA ASP A 379 26.53 -2.70 -24.59
C ASP A 379 26.69 -4.20 -24.86
N HIS A 380 26.52 -4.67 -26.10
CA HIS A 380 26.53 -6.10 -26.41
C HIS A 380 27.95 -6.70 -26.31
N HIS A 381 28.10 -7.77 -25.51
CA HIS A 381 29.40 -8.32 -25.09
C HIS A 381 30.14 -9.14 -26.16
N GLU A 382 29.48 -9.56 -27.24
CA GLU A 382 30.11 -10.39 -28.28
C GLU A 382 30.97 -9.58 -29.25
N LEU A 383 30.98 -8.26 -29.15
CA LEU A 383 31.86 -7.41 -29.94
C LEU A 383 33.04 -6.92 -29.08
N ASP A 384 34.24 -7.18 -29.57
CA ASP A 384 35.39 -6.34 -29.20
C ASP A 384 35.14 -4.92 -29.77
N ALA A 385 34.34 -4.15 -29.05
CA ALA A 385 33.75 -2.88 -29.47
C ALA A 385 34.76 -1.86 -30.01
N PRO A 386 36.01 -1.73 -29.46
CA PRO A 386 37.03 -0.88 -30.04
C PRO A 386 37.50 -1.32 -31.43
N ILE A 387 37.49 -2.62 -31.72
CA ILE A 387 38.00 -3.20 -32.97
C ILE A 387 37.00 -3.01 -34.11
N ALA A 388 35.71 -3.03 -33.84
CA ALA A 388 34.66 -2.89 -34.86
C ALA A 388 34.60 -1.47 -35.46
N ALA A 389 34.83 -0.44 -34.64
CA ALA A 389 34.86 0.95 -35.07
C ALA A 389 36.28 1.45 -35.49
N GLU A 390 37.32 0.67 -35.23
CA GLU A 390 38.71 1.02 -35.48
C GLU A 390 38.92 1.26 -36.97
N ASN A 391 39.46 2.43 -37.32
CA ASN A 391 39.69 2.89 -38.70
C ASN A 391 38.44 3.28 -39.49
N TRP A 392 37.23 3.34 -38.95
CA TRP A 392 36.07 3.96 -39.57
C TRP A 392 35.92 5.41 -39.09
N THR A 393 35.53 6.28 -40.02
CA THR A 393 35.24 7.70 -39.67
C THR A 393 33.89 8.08 -40.27
N LYS A 394 33.10 8.82 -39.49
CA LYS A 394 31.83 9.39 -39.94
C LYS A 394 32.10 10.43 -41.03
N VAL A 395 31.33 10.38 -42.10
CA VAL A 395 31.30 11.39 -43.15
C VAL A 395 30.10 12.27 -42.95
N ASP A 396 28.90 11.67 -42.89
CA ASP A 396 27.63 12.38 -42.71
C ASP A 396 26.54 11.40 -42.15
N GLU A 397 25.34 11.90 -41.87
CA GLU A 397 24.19 11.09 -41.48
C GLU A 397 22.86 11.65 -42.00
N VAL A 398 21.87 10.81 -42.16
CA VAL A 398 20.45 11.19 -42.24
C VAL A 398 19.79 10.85 -40.92
N PRO A 399 19.47 11.86 -40.08
CA PRO A 399 18.94 11.62 -38.74
C PRO A 399 17.64 10.83 -38.73
N PHE A 400 17.29 10.24 -37.58
CA PHE A 400 16.02 9.53 -37.39
C PHE A 400 14.81 10.43 -37.63
N ASP A 401 13.83 9.91 -38.32
CA ASP A 401 12.56 10.58 -38.59
C ASP A 401 11.38 9.61 -38.31
N PHE A 402 10.34 10.09 -37.65
CA PHE A 402 9.18 9.29 -37.27
C PHE A 402 8.34 8.83 -38.47
N GLU A 403 8.32 9.56 -39.58
CA GLU A 403 7.63 9.15 -40.82
C GLU A 403 8.44 8.11 -41.58
N ARG A 404 9.75 8.30 -41.70
CA ARG A 404 10.66 7.35 -42.37
C ARG A 404 10.98 6.14 -41.50
N ARG A 405 10.91 6.26 -40.18
CA ARG A 405 11.18 5.22 -39.19
C ARG A 405 12.53 4.54 -39.33
N ARG A 406 13.57 5.28 -39.78
CA ARG A 406 14.93 4.80 -39.99
C ARG A 406 15.96 5.92 -39.83
N VAL A 407 17.19 5.53 -39.55
CA VAL A 407 18.37 6.36 -39.43
C VAL A 407 19.48 5.81 -40.35
N SER A 408 20.24 6.67 -41.02
CA SER A 408 21.31 6.26 -41.89
C SER A 408 22.60 6.99 -41.56
N VAL A 409 23.71 6.27 -41.54
CA VAL A 409 25.04 6.84 -41.25
C VAL A 409 25.98 6.51 -42.38
N LEU A 410 26.63 7.56 -42.94
CA LEU A 410 27.65 7.44 -43.98
C LEU A 410 29.02 7.41 -43.32
N ILE A 411 29.75 6.33 -43.52
CA ILE A 411 31.05 6.11 -42.93
C ILE A 411 32.09 5.81 -43.99
N THR A 412 33.35 6.06 -43.70
CA THR A 412 34.47 5.80 -44.60
C THR A 412 35.61 5.03 -43.93
N ARG A 413 36.21 4.13 -44.68
CA ARG A 413 37.42 3.39 -44.28
C ARG A 413 38.33 3.19 -45.49
N GLN A 414 39.59 3.65 -45.41
CA GLN A 414 40.57 3.50 -46.51
C GLN A 414 40.08 3.92 -47.88
N GLY A 415 39.26 4.98 -47.99
CA GLY A 415 38.65 5.48 -49.20
C GLY A 415 37.40 4.74 -49.71
N GLN A 416 37.00 3.66 -49.05
CA GLN A 416 35.70 3.02 -49.32
C GLN A 416 34.63 3.69 -48.46
N ARG A 417 33.47 3.98 -49.01
CA ARG A 417 32.36 4.60 -48.31
C ARG A 417 31.18 3.66 -48.26
N GLN A 418 30.56 3.58 -47.11
CA GLN A 418 29.43 2.73 -46.85
C GLN A 418 28.32 3.54 -46.17
N LEU A 419 27.10 3.45 -46.70
CA LEU A 419 25.89 3.95 -46.04
C LEU A 419 25.24 2.79 -45.32
N ILE A 420 25.08 2.91 -44.02
CA ILE A 420 24.41 1.88 -43.17
C ILE A 420 23.10 2.44 -42.69
N VAL A 421 22.01 1.67 -42.92
CA VAL A 421 20.63 2.04 -42.59
C VAL A 421 20.10 1.10 -41.51
N LYS A 422 19.55 1.66 -40.46
CA LYS A 422 18.90 0.93 -39.36
C LYS A 422 17.50 1.50 -39.18
N GLY A 423 16.47 0.63 -38.98
CA GLY A 423 15.11 1.11 -38.85
C GLY A 423 14.05 0.03 -38.80
N ALA A 424 12.79 0.44 -38.96
CA ALA A 424 11.66 -0.50 -38.96
C ALA A 424 11.82 -1.51 -40.14
N PRO A 425 11.75 -2.82 -39.87
CA PRO A 425 12.06 -3.86 -40.86
C PRO A 425 11.29 -3.72 -42.16
N GLU A 426 10.01 -3.35 -42.09
CA GLU A 426 9.13 -3.21 -43.24
C GLU A 426 9.54 -2.01 -44.12
N ASP A 427 9.99 -0.93 -43.48
CA ASP A 427 10.38 0.29 -44.21
C ASP A 427 11.80 0.16 -44.80
N VAL A 428 12.74 -0.43 -44.05
CA VAL A 428 14.07 -0.75 -44.56
C VAL A 428 13.97 -1.71 -45.76
N LEU A 429 13.19 -2.79 -45.65
CA LEU A 429 13.08 -3.80 -46.72
C LEU A 429 12.45 -3.23 -48.00
N LYS A 430 11.59 -2.20 -47.96
CA LYS A 430 11.03 -1.56 -49.15
C LYS A 430 12.11 -0.95 -50.05
N HIS A 431 13.17 -0.43 -49.45
CA HIS A 431 14.26 0.26 -50.14
C HIS A 431 15.42 -0.68 -50.54
N CYS A 432 15.31 -1.97 -50.25
CA CYS A 432 16.32 -2.96 -50.63
C CYS A 432 16.04 -3.57 -52.00
N THR A 433 17.08 -3.69 -52.80
CA THR A 433 17.07 -4.40 -54.11
C THR A 433 17.88 -5.70 -54.08
N GLN A 434 18.71 -5.85 -53.05
CA GLN A 434 19.58 -7.00 -52.83
C GLN A 434 19.45 -7.48 -51.38
N TRP A 435 19.90 -8.71 -51.12
CA TRP A 435 20.03 -9.26 -49.76
C TRP A 435 21.33 -10.05 -49.65
N GLN A 436 21.86 -10.13 -48.44
CA GLN A 436 23.12 -10.80 -48.13
C GLN A 436 22.87 -12.15 -47.45
N ALA A 437 23.52 -13.19 -47.97
CA ALA A 437 23.55 -14.55 -47.46
C ALA A 437 24.99 -14.97 -47.16
N GLY A 438 25.46 -14.76 -45.91
CA GLY A 438 26.89 -14.88 -45.57
C GLY A 438 27.71 -13.82 -46.36
N ASP A 439 28.67 -14.24 -47.16
CA ASP A 439 29.48 -13.38 -48.03
C ASP A 439 28.85 -13.11 -49.43
N ASP A 440 27.78 -13.82 -49.79
CA ASP A 440 27.13 -13.70 -51.09
C ASP A 440 26.03 -12.63 -51.07
N ILE A 441 26.11 -11.69 -52.03
CA ILE A 441 25.04 -10.71 -52.28
C ILE A 441 24.21 -11.17 -53.48
N ARG A 442 22.87 -11.23 -53.27
CA ARG A 442 21.94 -11.71 -54.28
C ARG A 442 20.83 -10.69 -54.55
N PRO A 443 20.26 -10.66 -55.79
CA PRO A 443 19.07 -9.86 -56.05
C PRO A 443 17.91 -10.29 -55.17
N LEU A 444 17.13 -9.34 -54.68
CA LEU A 444 15.99 -9.57 -53.81
C LEU A 444 14.72 -9.83 -54.65
N THR A 445 14.34 -11.10 -54.74
CA THR A 445 13.09 -11.54 -55.40
C THR A 445 11.88 -11.34 -54.48
N ASP A 446 10.66 -11.42 -55.06
CA ASP A 446 9.43 -11.36 -54.26
C ASP A 446 9.29 -12.55 -53.28
N ASP A 447 9.78 -13.73 -53.67
CA ASP A 447 9.84 -14.92 -52.78
C ASP A 447 10.79 -14.65 -51.59
N ASP A 448 11.94 -14.04 -51.82
CA ASP A 448 12.88 -13.67 -50.78
C ASP A 448 12.28 -12.61 -49.82
N ARG A 449 11.58 -11.62 -50.37
CA ARG A 449 10.85 -10.64 -49.57
C ARG A 449 9.83 -11.28 -48.65
N GLN A 450 9.07 -12.26 -49.19
CA GLN A 450 8.08 -12.98 -48.38
C GLN A 450 8.74 -13.87 -47.31
N ARG A 451 9.90 -14.48 -47.63
CA ARG A 451 10.66 -15.27 -46.65
C ARG A 451 11.20 -14.37 -45.52
N ILE A 452 11.79 -13.22 -45.84
CA ILE A 452 12.29 -12.26 -44.89
C ILE A 452 11.15 -11.71 -44.01
N LYS A 453 9.99 -11.38 -44.58
CA LYS A 453 8.80 -10.98 -43.80
C LYS A 453 8.32 -12.09 -42.87
N ARG A 454 8.31 -13.35 -43.31
CA ARG A 454 7.96 -14.48 -42.41
C ARG A 454 8.94 -14.63 -41.25
N LEU A 455 10.26 -14.46 -41.49
CA LEU A 455 11.27 -14.46 -40.46
C LEU A 455 11.05 -13.31 -39.47
N HIS A 456 10.75 -12.09 -39.95
CA HIS A 456 10.38 -10.96 -39.10
C HIS A 456 9.17 -11.31 -38.21
N HIS A 457 8.09 -11.84 -38.77
CA HIS A 457 6.92 -12.28 -38.01
C HIS A 457 7.26 -13.38 -37.00
N GLN A 458 8.14 -14.31 -37.36
CA GLN A 458 8.61 -15.36 -36.46
C GLN A 458 9.38 -14.77 -35.26
N LEU A 459 10.31 -13.84 -35.50
CA LEU A 459 11.03 -13.15 -34.43
C LEU A 459 10.08 -12.33 -33.52
N GLY A 460 9.11 -11.64 -34.14
CA GLY A 460 8.06 -10.93 -33.39
C GLY A 460 7.22 -11.86 -32.54
N SER A 461 6.82 -13.05 -33.07
CA SER A 461 6.07 -14.06 -32.30
C SER A 461 6.90 -14.69 -31.15
N GLN A 462 8.22 -14.64 -31.23
CA GLN A 462 9.15 -14.99 -30.15
C GLN A 462 9.38 -13.85 -29.14
N GLY A 463 8.66 -12.75 -29.25
CA GLY A 463 8.70 -11.63 -28.30
C GLY A 463 9.79 -10.59 -28.56
N PHE A 464 10.50 -10.70 -29.66
CA PHE A 464 11.55 -9.71 -29.97
C PHE A 464 10.97 -8.43 -30.57
N LYS A 465 11.47 -7.27 -30.12
CA LYS A 465 11.44 -6.05 -30.92
C LYS A 465 12.53 -6.15 -31.96
N VAL A 466 12.22 -5.87 -33.23
CA VAL A 466 13.13 -6.16 -34.33
C VAL A 466 13.45 -4.87 -35.08
N LEU A 467 14.74 -4.62 -35.36
CA LEU A 467 15.21 -3.63 -36.31
C LEU A 467 15.77 -4.33 -37.55
N GLY A 468 15.49 -3.78 -38.71
CA GLY A 468 16.11 -4.16 -39.97
C GLY A 468 17.42 -3.41 -40.17
N ILE A 469 18.44 -4.12 -40.64
CA ILE A 469 19.77 -3.58 -40.94
C ILE A 469 20.02 -3.79 -42.42
N ALA A 470 20.39 -2.70 -43.11
CA ALA A 470 20.76 -2.69 -44.50
C ALA A 470 21.94 -1.78 -44.77
N TRP A 471 22.61 -1.97 -45.88
CA TRP A 471 23.74 -1.17 -46.25
C TRP A 471 23.91 -1.07 -47.74
N ARG A 472 24.68 -0.09 -48.19
CA ARG A 472 25.19 -0.04 -49.57
C ARG A 472 26.55 0.67 -49.64
N ASN A 473 27.34 0.34 -50.65
CA ASN A 473 28.54 1.10 -51.00
C ASN A 473 28.17 2.32 -51.81
N VAL A 474 28.78 3.44 -51.51
CA VAL A 474 28.63 4.68 -52.26
C VAL A 474 29.98 5.16 -52.80
N PRO A 475 30.00 5.93 -53.89
CA PRO A 475 31.27 6.43 -54.45
C PRO A 475 32.09 7.24 -53.45
N SER A 476 33.41 7.16 -53.59
CA SER A 476 34.34 7.88 -52.69
C SER A 476 34.25 9.42 -52.75
N THR A 477 33.56 9.94 -53.76
CA THR A 477 33.26 11.38 -53.95
C THR A 477 31.96 11.83 -53.26
N HIS A 478 31.19 10.94 -52.63
CA HIS A 478 29.89 11.22 -52.03
C HIS A 478 30.06 11.74 -50.59
N ASP A 479 30.12 13.06 -50.40
CA ASP A 479 30.47 13.70 -49.13
C ASP A 479 29.27 13.99 -48.21
N HIS A 480 28.03 13.87 -48.70
CA HIS A 480 26.81 14.15 -47.96
C HIS A 480 25.84 12.99 -48.08
N ALA A 481 25.16 12.67 -47.01
CA ALA A 481 24.07 11.69 -46.96
C ALA A 481 22.73 12.44 -47.07
N VAL A 482 21.91 12.06 -48.05
CA VAL A 482 20.56 12.59 -48.24
C VAL A 482 19.54 11.48 -48.25
N ILE A 483 18.26 11.81 -48.06
CA ILE A 483 17.15 10.85 -48.02
C ILE A 483 17.10 9.95 -49.27
N ASP A 484 17.41 10.53 -50.42
CA ASP A 484 17.41 9.81 -51.72
C ASP A 484 18.51 8.75 -51.81
N ASP A 485 19.51 8.80 -50.96
CA ASP A 485 20.56 7.78 -50.86
C ASP A 485 20.08 6.50 -50.20
N GLU A 486 18.99 6.54 -49.46
CA GLU A 486 18.39 5.38 -48.81
C GLU A 486 17.64 4.43 -49.79
N THR A 487 18.19 4.24 -50.97
CA THR A 487 17.67 3.40 -52.06
C THR A 487 18.70 2.38 -52.49
N GLU A 488 18.29 1.36 -53.28
CA GLU A 488 19.17 0.30 -53.79
C GLU A 488 20.01 -0.39 -52.68
N LEU A 489 19.41 -0.57 -51.50
CA LEU A 489 20.08 -1.14 -50.35
C LEU A 489 20.23 -2.65 -50.46
N THR A 490 21.25 -3.19 -49.79
CA THR A 490 21.45 -4.63 -49.55
C THR A 490 20.94 -4.93 -48.15
N PHE A 491 19.90 -5.73 -48.02
CA PHE A 491 19.37 -6.20 -46.72
C PHE A 491 20.35 -7.15 -46.06
N ALA A 492 20.90 -6.79 -44.91
CA ALA A 492 21.84 -7.65 -44.15
C ALA A 492 21.10 -8.63 -43.20
N GLY A 493 20.09 -8.16 -42.51
CA GLY A 493 19.39 -8.98 -41.54
C GLY A 493 18.63 -8.22 -40.51
N PHE A 494 18.45 -8.85 -39.34
CA PHE A 494 17.67 -8.34 -38.24
C PHE A 494 18.48 -8.26 -36.93
N ALA A 495 18.30 -7.18 -36.19
CA ALA A 495 18.68 -7.07 -34.78
C ALA A 495 17.42 -7.25 -33.91
N GLY A 496 17.40 -8.26 -33.05
CA GLY A 496 16.26 -8.64 -32.19
C GLY A 496 16.55 -8.30 -30.72
N PHE A 497 15.65 -7.54 -30.12
CA PHE A 497 15.79 -7.02 -28.77
C PHE A 497 14.71 -7.58 -27.86
N LEU A 498 15.09 -7.88 -26.64
CA LEU A 498 14.19 -8.39 -25.60
C LEU A 498 14.41 -7.61 -24.29
N ASP A 499 13.33 -7.39 -23.57
CA ASP A 499 13.36 -6.98 -22.16
C ASP A 499 13.21 -8.26 -21.30
N PRO A 500 14.31 -8.80 -20.71
CA PRO A 500 14.28 -10.09 -20.05
C PRO A 500 13.48 -10.04 -18.76
N PRO A 501 12.80 -11.14 -18.38
CA PRO A 501 12.11 -11.25 -17.11
C PRO A 501 13.13 -11.25 -15.96
N LYS A 502 12.76 -10.63 -14.82
CA LYS A 502 13.54 -10.68 -13.57
C LYS A 502 13.72 -12.13 -13.12
N GLN A 503 14.90 -12.48 -12.65
CA GLN A 503 15.19 -13.84 -12.15
C GLN A 503 14.24 -14.31 -11.04
N SER A 504 13.76 -13.38 -10.21
CA SER A 504 12.81 -13.66 -9.13
C SER A 504 11.37 -13.86 -9.58
N ALA A 505 10.99 -13.47 -10.81
CA ALA A 505 9.60 -13.41 -11.26
C ALA A 505 8.92 -14.78 -11.21
N ALA A 506 9.55 -15.83 -11.75
CA ALA A 506 8.98 -17.18 -11.77
C ALA A 506 8.73 -17.75 -10.36
N ALA A 507 9.71 -17.59 -9.46
CA ALA A 507 9.60 -18.06 -8.07
C ALA A 507 8.53 -17.27 -7.28
N ALA A 508 8.47 -15.96 -7.46
CA ALA A 508 7.50 -15.10 -6.80
C ALA A 508 6.06 -15.40 -7.26
N ILE A 509 5.81 -15.53 -8.57
CA ILE A 509 4.49 -15.88 -9.11
C ILE A 509 4.03 -17.24 -8.59
N LYS A 510 4.90 -18.25 -8.59
CA LYS A 510 4.60 -19.58 -8.04
C LYS A 510 4.22 -19.51 -6.56
N THR A 511 4.96 -18.74 -5.77
CA THR A 511 4.71 -18.56 -4.32
C THR A 511 3.41 -17.81 -4.08
N LEU A 512 3.12 -16.73 -4.82
CA LEU A 512 1.87 -15.97 -4.74
C LEU A 512 0.67 -16.86 -5.08
N THR A 513 0.74 -17.61 -6.17
CA THR A 513 -0.32 -18.54 -6.59
C THR A 513 -0.57 -19.63 -5.55
N ALA A 514 0.50 -20.23 -5.00
CA ALA A 514 0.40 -21.20 -3.91
C ALA A 514 -0.21 -20.62 -2.64
N SER A 515 -0.07 -19.30 -2.46
CA SER A 515 -0.67 -18.55 -1.36
C SER A 515 -2.08 -18.01 -1.68
N GLY A 516 -2.72 -18.45 -2.76
CA GLY A 516 -4.07 -18.04 -3.15
C GLY A 516 -4.16 -16.62 -3.72
N VAL A 517 -3.06 -16.06 -4.22
CA VAL A 517 -3.05 -14.78 -4.94
C VAL A 517 -2.99 -15.03 -6.43
N SER A 518 -4.01 -14.62 -7.16
CA SER A 518 -4.11 -14.75 -8.62
C SER A 518 -3.40 -13.58 -9.30
N VAL A 519 -2.35 -13.86 -10.07
CA VAL A 519 -1.59 -12.81 -10.77
C VAL A 519 -2.23 -12.52 -12.12
N ARG A 520 -2.42 -11.23 -12.45
CA ARG A 520 -2.97 -10.69 -13.70
C ARG A 520 -1.98 -9.71 -14.30
N ILE A 521 -1.65 -9.86 -15.57
CA ILE A 521 -0.73 -8.96 -16.28
C ILE A 521 -1.54 -7.97 -17.09
N LEU A 522 -1.31 -6.67 -16.87
CA LEU A 522 -1.96 -5.55 -17.57
C LEU A 522 -0.88 -4.72 -18.26
N THR A 523 -0.75 -4.85 -19.58
CA THR A 523 0.35 -4.24 -20.32
C THR A 523 -0.10 -3.50 -21.58
N GLY A 524 0.62 -2.45 -21.96
CA GLY A 524 0.50 -1.79 -23.26
C GLY A 524 1.09 -2.59 -24.43
N ASP A 525 1.88 -3.64 -24.13
CA ASP A 525 2.54 -4.45 -25.14
C ASP A 525 1.57 -5.38 -25.90
N SER A 526 2.08 -5.94 -27.00
CA SER A 526 1.33 -6.92 -27.81
C SER A 526 1.16 -8.25 -27.10
N GLU A 527 0.14 -9.01 -27.52
CA GLU A 527 -0.15 -10.34 -26.99
C GLU A 527 1.03 -11.31 -27.17
N GLU A 528 1.69 -11.27 -28.33
CA GLU A 528 2.77 -12.18 -28.70
C GLU A 528 3.97 -12.04 -27.76
N VAL A 529 4.43 -10.79 -27.57
CA VAL A 529 5.55 -10.47 -26.66
C VAL A 529 5.22 -10.89 -25.22
N THR A 530 3.99 -10.60 -24.77
CA THR A 530 3.60 -10.88 -23.38
C THR A 530 3.42 -12.38 -23.13
N ARG A 531 2.87 -13.13 -24.10
CA ARG A 531 2.80 -14.60 -24.02
C ARG A 531 4.18 -15.24 -23.94
N TYR A 532 5.15 -14.70 -24.69
CA TYR A 532 6.53 -15.18 -24.64
C TYR A 532 7.13 -14.98 -23.24
N VAL A 533 6.97 -13.82 -22.64
CA VAL A 533 7.41 -13.54 -21.25
C VAL A 533 6.70 -14.47 -20.26
N CYS A 534 5.37 -14.68 -20.40
CA CYS A 534 4.61 -15.62 -19.56
C CYS A 534 5.20 -17.04 -19.63
N ASN A 535 5.57 -17.50 -20.82
CA ASN A 535 6.18 -18.82 -21.01
C ASN A 535 7.54 -18.93 -20.32
N LEU A 536 8.39 -17.87 -20.43
CA LEU A 536 9.69 -17.83 -19.76
C LEU A 536 9.59 -17.89 -18.23
N ILE A 537 8.59 -17.22 -17.64
CA ILE A 537 8.36 -17.24 -16.19
C ILE A 537 7.50 -18.41 -15.71
N GLY A 538 7.07 -19.30 -16.63
CA GLY A 538 6.26 -20.47 -16.30
C GLY A 538 4.83 -20.15 -15.86
N MET A 539 4.28 -18.99 -16.26
CA MET A 539 2.92 -18.57 -15.94
C MET A 539 1.93 -19.06 -17.01
N PRO A 540 0.98 -19.97 -16.68
CA PRO A 540 -0.01 -20.43 -17.65
C PRO A 540 -0.98 -19.28 -18.01
N VAL A 541 -1.23 -19.10 -19.30
CA VAL A 541 -2.20 -18.12 -19.83
C VAL A 541 -3.57 -18.78 -19.93
N SER A 542 -4.52 -18.37 -19.06
CA SER A 542 -5.88 -18.91 -19.02
C SER A 542 -6.82 -18.20 -20.00
N GLY A 543 -6.59 -16.93 -20.29
CA GLY A 543 -7.37 -16.13 -21.24
C GLY A 543 -6.68 -14.82 -21.53
N VAL A 544 -7.02 -14.20 -22.68
CA VAL A 544 -6.50 -12.90 -23.12
C VAL A 544 -7.64 -11.99 -23.48
N LEU A 545 -7.50 -10.69 -23.10
CA LEU A 545 -8.32 -9.58 -23.58
C LEU A 545 -7.42 -8.47 -24.11
N LEU A 546 -7.83 -7.88 -25.23
CA LEU A 546 -7.14 -6.73 -25.82
C LEU A 546 -7.84 -5.43 -25.38
N GLY A 547 -7.11 -4.29 -25.39
CA GLY A 547 -7.66 -2.98 -25.02
C GLY A 547 -8.93 -2.63 -25.77
N ARG A 548 -8.96 -2.90 -27.11
CA ARG A 548 -10.16 -2.72 -27.92
C ARG A 548 -11.38 -3.50 -27.43
N ASP A 549 -11.17 -4.71 -26.89
CA ASP A 549 -12.25 -5.55 -26.36
C ASP A 549 -12.75 -4.98 -25.02
N VAL A 550 -11.84 -4.49 -24.17
CA VAL A 550 -12.15 -3.82 -22.90
C VAL A 550 -12.93 -2.53 -23.15
N SER A 551 -12.52 -1.72 -24.13
CA SER A 551 -13.22 -0.47 -24.48
C SER A 551 -14.61 -0.71 -25.07
N ALA A 552 -14.82 -1.82 -25.79
CA ALA A 552 -16.11 -2.15 -26.39
C ALA A 552 -17.16 -2.71 -25.39
N MET A 553 -16.74 -3.17 -24.21
CA MET A 553 -17.59 -3.77 -23.17
C MET A 553 -18.11 -2.71 -22.20
N ASP A 554 -19.34 -2.86 -21.72
CA ASP A 554 -19.81 -2.19 -20.53
C ASP A 554 -19.21 -2.82 -19.24
N ASP A 555 -19.35 -2.18 -18.09
CA ASP A 555 -18.72 -2.62 -16.84
C ASP A 555 -19.27 -3.97 -16.34
N ALA A 556 -20.53 -4.30 -16.61
CA ALA A 556 -21.13 -5.56 -16.22
C ALA A 556 -20.60 -6.74 -17.08
N SER A 557 -20.49 -6.54 -18.39
CA SER A 557 -19.91 -7.50 -19.33
C SER A 557 -18.43 -7.70 -19.07
N LEU A 558 -17.70 -6.62 -18.79
CA LEU A 558 -16.29 -6.68 -18.39
C LEU A 558 -16.12 -7.52 -17.12
N ALA A 559 -16.88 -7.23 -16.06
CA ALA A 559 -16.83 -7.97 -14.79
C ALA A 559 -17.13 -9.46 -14.97
N ALA A 560 -18.07 -9.84 -15.85
CA ALA A 560 -18.35 -11.23 -16.15
C ALA A 560 -17.18 -11.91 -16.88
N ARG A 561 -16.53 -11.19 -17.82
CA ARG A 561 -15.50 -11.76 -18.71
C ARG A 561 -14.14 -11.91 -18.06
N ILE A 562 -13.73 -11.00 -17.15
CA ILE A 562 -12.39 -10.98 -16.57
C ILE A 562 -12.08 -12.13 -15.61
N ARG A 563 -13.09 -12.89 -15.15
CA ARG A 563 -12.90 -13.98 -14.16
C ARG A 563 -11.86 -14.99 -14.62
N ASP A 564 -11.91 -15.40 -15.88
CA ASP A 564 -11.06 -16.43 -16.45
C ASP A 564 -9.87 -15.86 -17.25
N VAL A 565 -9.67 -14.54 -17.27
CA VAL A 565 -8.64 -13.85 -18.02
C VAL A 565 -7.51 -13.44 -17.08
N ASN A 566 -6.28 -13.80 -17.41
CA ASN A 566 -5.10 -13.39 -16.66
C ASN A 566 -4.11 -12.53 -17.45
N LEU A 567 -4.40 -12.28 -18.73
CA LEU A 567 -3.54 -11.50 -19.61
C LEU A 567 -4.35 -10.41 -20.32
N PHE A 568 -3.96 -9.16 -20.13
CA PHE A 568 -4.57 -7.99 -20.76
C PHE A 568 -3.50 -7.23 -21.53
N CYS A 569 -3.65 -7.18 -22.87
CA CYS A 569 -2.64 -6.64 -23.79
C CYS A 569 -3.15 -5.42 -24.54
N ARG A 570 -2.22 -4.53 -24.93
CA ARG A 570 -2.52 -3.24 -25.59
C ARG A 570 -3.50 -2.39 -24.78
N ILE A 571 -3.32 -2.38 -23.47
CA ILE A 571 -4.19 -1.70 -22.50
C ILE A 571 -3.64 -0.30 -22.21
N ASN A 572 -4.48 0.72 -22.32
CA ASN A 572 -4.16 2.07 -21.91
C ASN A 572 -4.41 2.29 -20.38
N PRO A 573 -3.93 3.40 -19.78
CA PRO A 573 -4.08 3.67 -18.35
C PRO A 573 -5.54 3.71 -17.85
N ALA A 574 -6.48 4.23 -18.64
CA ALA A 574 -7.90 4.27 -18.28
C ALA A 574 -8.53 2.86 -18.24
N GLU A 575 -8.16 2.00 -19.19
CA GLU A 575 -8.59 0.62 -19.24
C GLU A 575 -7.99 -0.21 -18.10
N LYS A 576 -6.70 0.01 -17.73
CA LYS A 576 -6.08 -0.58 -16.54
C LYS A 576 -6.93 -0.30 -15.29
N LYS A 577 -7.29 0.97 -15.07
CA LYS A 577 -8.16 1.38 -13.96
C LYS A 577 -9.53 0.68 -14.00
N ARG A 578 -10.18 0.60 -15.17
CA ARG A 578 -11.47 -0.09 -15.32
C ARG A 578 -11.39 -1.57 -14.95
N ILE A 579 -10.35 -2.28 -15.37
CA ILE A 579 -10.12 -3.70 -15.03
C ILE A 579 -9.99 -3.88 -13.52
N ILE A 580 -9.20 -3.03 -12.85
CA ILE A 580 -9.02 -3.05 -11.40
C ILE A 580 -10.37 -2.87 -10.68
N LEU A 581 -11.14 -1.85 -11.08
CA LEU A 581 -12.45 -1.58 -10.50
C LEU A 581 -13.44 -2.73 -10.74
N ALA A 582 -13.39 -3.39 -11.90
CA ALA A 582 -14.21 -4.55 -12.20
C ALA A 582 -13.88 -5.76 -11.29
N PHE A 583 -12.60 -6.04 -11.00
CA PHE A 583 -12.22 -7.05 -10.00
C PHE A 583 -12.72 -6.68 -8.59
N LYS A 584 -12.63 -5.40 -8.21
CA LYS A 584 -13.17 -4.93 -6.91
C LYS A 584 -14.68 -5.10 -6.82
N GLN A 585 -15.43 -4.84 -7.89
CA GLN A 585 -16.88 -5.06 -7.96
C GLN A 585 -17.24 -6.55 -7.81
N LEU A 586 -16.40 -7.47 -8.27
CA LEU A 586 -16.56 -8.91 -8.06
C LEU A 586 -16.27 -9.37 -6.62
N GLY A 587 -15.83 -8.46 -5.73
CA GLY A 587 -15.56 -8.76 -4.34
C GLY A 587 -14.09 -9.10 -4.05
N HIS A 588 -13.18 -9.02 -5.03
CA HIS A 588 -11.76 -9.26 -4.83
C HIS A 588 -11.06 -8.11 -4.10
N THR A 589 -10.02 -8.42 -3.34
CA THR A 589 -9.06 -7.45 -2.82
C THR A 589 -7.89 -7.35 -3.77
N VAL A 590 -7.78 -6.22 -4.47
CA VAL A 590 -6.89 -6.05 -5.60
C VAL A 590 -5.64 -5.26 -5.21
N GLY A 591 -4.47 -5.88 -5.37
CA GLY A 591 -3.18 -5.18 -5.41
C GLY A 591 -2.83 -4.76 -6.84
N TYR A 592 -2.16 -3.63 -6.99
CA TYR A 592 -1.57 -3.21 -8.26
C TYR A 592 -0.10 -2.87 -8.06
N LEU A 593 0.76 -3.47 -8.92
CA LEU A 593 2.20 -3.22 -8.93
C LEU A 593 2.58 -2.49 -10.23
N GLY A 594 3.16 -1.30 -10.11
CA GLY A 594 3.59 -0.48 -11.24
C GLY A 594 4.64 0.55 -10.85
N ASP A 595 5.41 1.02 -11.82
CA ASP A 595 6.55 1.92 -11.65
C ASP A 595 6.53 3.14 -12.59
N GLY A 596 5.63 3.16 -13.58
CA GLY A 596 5.53 4.21 -14.59
C GLY A 596 4.52 5.32 -14.26
N ILE A 597 4.61 6.43 -15.00
CA ILE A 597 3.64 7.53 -14.94
C ILE A 597 2.22 7.04 -15.22
N ASN A 598 2.09 6.12 -16.18
CA ASN A 598 0.83 5.55 -16.64
C ASN A 598 0.13 4.67 -15.58
N ASP A 599 0.84 4.29 -14.52
CA ASP A 599 0.35 3.39 -13.48
C ASP A 599 -0.30 4.13 -12.31
N ALA A 600 -0.04 5.43 -12.14
CA ALA A 600 -0.56 6.20 -11.01
C ALA A 600 -2.08 6.11 -10.85
N PRO A 601 -2.92 6.21 -11.90
CA PRO A 601 -4.37 6.02 -11.76
C PRO A 601 -4.77 4.62 -11.31
N SER A 602 -3.99 3.60 -11.69
CA SER A 602 -4.18 2.20 -11.32
C SER A 602 -3.77 1.91 -9.88
N LEU A 603 -2.64 2.50 -9.43
CA LEU A 603 -2.17 2.47 -8.05
C LEU A 603 -3.20 3.03 -7.09
N HIS A 604 -3.80 4.18 -7.42
CA HIS A 604 -4.87 4.77 -6.62
C HIS A 604 -6.19 3.99 -6.64
N ALA A 605 -6.50 3.30 -7.75
CA ALA A 605 -7.75 2.55 -7.87
C ALA A 605 -7.72 1.21 -7.14
N ALA A 606 -6.54 0.62 -6.95
CA ALA A 606 -6.35 -0.64 -6.24
C ALA A 606 -6.69 -0.50 -4.74
N ASP A 607 -6.89 -1.63 -4.04
CA ASP A 607 -6.97 -1.65 -2.57
C ASP A 607 -5.58 -1.48 -1.97
N VAL A 608 -4.54 -1.99 -2.67
CA VAL A 608 -3.12 -1.83 -2.31
C VAL A 608 -2.33 -1.40 -3.53
N GLY A 609 -1.93 -0.14 -3.58
CA GLY A 609 -0.96 0.35 -4.57
C GLY A 609 0.47 0.01 -4.14
N ILE A 610 1.22 -0.68 -5.00
CA ILE A 610 2.60 -1.11 -4.72
C ILE A 610 3.50 -0.53 -5.81
N SER A 611 4.60 0.12 -5.42
CA SER A 611 5.61 0.62 -6.35
C SER A 611 7.02 0.25 -5.88
N VAL A 612 8.02 0.58 -6.67
CA VAL A 612 9.44 0.32 -6.37
C VAL A 612 10.16 1.63 -6.07
N ASP A 613 11.28 1.58 -5.37
CA ASP A 613 12.08 2.78 -5.03
C ASP A 613 12.63 3.51 -6.27
N THR A 614 12.90 2.76 -7.34
CA THR A 614 13.37 3.29 -8.63
C THR A 614 12.26 3.82 -9.54
N ALA A 615 11.00 3.72 -9.12
CA ALA A 615 9.86 4.23 -9.89
C ALA A 615 9.86 5.76 -9.98
N VAL A 616 9.15 6.28 -10.97
CA VAL A 616 8.93 7.73 -11.10
C VAL A 616 8.18 8.30 -9.88
N ASP A 617 8.42 9.58 -9.57
CA ASP A 617 7.87 10.21 -8.37
C ASP A 617 6.35 10.11 -8.27
N VAL A 618 5.66 10.27 -9.38
CA VAL A 618 4.19 10.15 -9.45
C VAL A 618 3.70 8.76 -9.06
N ALA A 619 4.38 7.71 -9.51
CA ALA A 619 4.04 6.33 -9.13
C ALA A 619 4.36 6.07 -7.64
N ARG A 620 5.53 6.54 -7.16
CA ARG A 620 5.89 6.44 -5.74
C ARG A 620 4.90 7.20 -4.84
N GLU A 621 4.41 8.35 -5.29
CA GLU A 621 3.43 9.13 -4.51
C GLU A 621 2.07 8.44 -4.48
N ALA A 622 1.61 7.89 -5.60
CA ALA A 622 0.35 7.17 -5.72
C ALA A 622 0.31 5.85 -4.96
N ALA A 623 1.48 5.25 -4.66
CA ALA A 623 1.57 3.94 -4.02
C ALA A 623 1.38 4.01 -2.50
N ASP A 624 0.74 2.98 -1.93
CA ASP A 624 0.61 2.76 -0.49
C ASP A 624 1.86 2.08 0.12
N LEU A 625 2.55 1.28 -0.69
CA LEU A 625 3.74 0.50 -0.32
C LEU A 625 4.86 0.72 -1.33
N ILE A 626 6.10 0.85 -0.85
CA ILE A 626 7.30 0.96 -1.68
C ILE A 626 8.24 -0.21 -1.41
N LEU A 627 8.61 -0.92 -2.46
CA LEU A 627 9.61 -1.99 -2.41
C LEU A 627 11.00 -1.37 -2.61
N LEU A 628 11.91 -1.59 -1.67
CA LEU A 628 13.30 -1.08 -1.74
C LEU A 628 14.23 -1.99 -2.56
N GLU A 629 13.78 -3.16 -2.93
CA GLU A 629 14.49 -4.12 -3.77
C GLU A 629 13.64 -4.46 -4.99
N GLN A 630 14.31 -4.72 -6.10
CA GLN A 630 13.65 -5.17 -7.33
C GLN A 630 13.30 -6.67 -7.32
N ASP A 631 13.54 -7.35 -6.18
CA ASP A 631 13.18 -8.75 -5.97
C ASP A 631 11.68 -8.91 -5.67
N LEU A 632 10.94 -9.53 -6.58
CA LEU A 632 9.49 -9.77 -6.41
C LEU A 632 9.14 -10.69 -5.23
N ASN A 633 10.09 -11.46 -4.68
CA ASN A 633 9.87 -12.24 -3.45
C ASN A 633 9.60 -11.33 -2.23
N VAL A 634 9.96 -10.04 -2.30
CA VAL A 634 9.61 -9.04 -1.27
C VAL A 634 8.09 -8.92 -1.15
N ILE A 635 7.33 -9.00 -2.24
CA ILE A 635 5.85 -8.98 -2.23
C ILE A 635 5.31 -10.21 -1.48
N CYS A 636 5.86 -11.40 -1.74
CA CYS A 636 5.45 -12.63 -1.05
C CYS A 636 5.65 -12.51 0.47
N ARG A 637 6.79 -11.94 0.88
CA ARG A 637 7.09 -11.64 2.29
C ARG A 637 6.12 -10.60 2.85
N GLY A 638 5.76 -9.60 2.04
CA GLY A 638 4.78 -8.56 2.36
C GLY A 638 3.40 -9.15 2.64
N VAL A 639 2.87 -9.96 1.73
CA VAL A 639 1.57 -10.65 1.86
C VAL A 639 1.55 -11.51 3.13
N SER A 640 2.60 -12.28 3.41
CA SER A 640 2.69 -13.09 4.62
C SER A 640 2.65 -12.24 5.91
N GLU A 641 3.33 -11.10 5.95
CA GLU A 641 3.29 -10.18 7.11
C GLU A 641 1.95 -9.45 7.23
N GLY A 642 1.31 -9.09 6.12
CA GLY A 642 -0.05 -8.55 6.10
C GLY A 642 -1.03 -9.53 6.74
N ARG A 643 -1.01 -10.80 6.31
CA ARG A 643 -1.84 -11.88 6.87
C ARG A 643 -1.61 -12.09 8.35
N ARG A 644 -0.35 -12.06 8.79
CA ARG A 644 -0.01 -12.14 10.22
C ARG A 644 -0.62 -11.00 11.01
N THR A 645 -0.53 -9.78 10.48
CA THR A 645 -1.05 -8.58 11.10
C THR A 645 -2.57 -8.63 11.22
N THR A 646 -3.28 -8.93 10.13
CA THR A 646 -4.74 -9.09 10.10
C THR A 646 -5.21 -10.20 11.03
N THR A 647 -4.52 -11.35 11.04
CA THR A 647 -4.86 -12.46 11.96
C THR A 647 -4.74 -12.05 13.42
N ASN A 648 -3.73 -11.28 13.81
CA ASN A 648 -3.58 -10.84 15.21
C ASN A 648 -4.66 -9.82 15.60
N ILE A 649 -5.10 -8.94 14.70
CA ILE A 649 -6.26 -8.07 14.93
C ILE A 649 -7.51 -8.92 15.12
N MET A 650 -7.74 -9.93 14.28
CA MET A 650 -8.89 -10.84 14.40
C MET A 650 -8.89 -11.62 15.70
N LYS A 651 -7.73 -12.05 16.23
CA LYS A 651 -7.66 -12.72 17.53
C LYS A 651 -8.22 -11.83 18.65
N TYR A 652 -7.86 -10.57 18.71
CA TYR A 652 -8.39 -9.62 19.69
C TYR A 652 -9.91 -9.50 19.56
N ILE A 653 -10.42 -9.30 18.35
CA ILE A 653 -11.86 -9.16 18.10
C ILE A 653 -12.62 -10.43 18.53
N MET A 654 -12.09 -11.60 18.18
CA MET A 654 -12.72 -12.87 18.56
C MET A 654 -12.70 -13.11 20.07
N MET A 655 -11.66 -12.65 20.77
CA MET A 655 -11.60 -12.71 22.24
C MET A 655 -12.72 -11.85 22.87
N GLY A 656 -12.74 -10.56 22.53
CA GLY A 656 -13.74 -9.63 23.05
C GLY A 656 -15.18 -10.00 22.70
N THR A 657 -15.42 -10.61 21.53
CA THR A 657 -16.76 -11.03 21.11
C THR A 657 -17.21 -12.39 21.62
N SER A 658 -16.33 -13.21 22.18
CA SER A 658 -16.68 -14.54 22.73
C SER A 658 -16.82 -14.54 24.23
N SER A 659 -15.70 -14.50 24.93
CA SER A 659 -15.67 -14.61 26.40
C SER A 659 -16.28 -13.40 27.09
N ASN A 660 -15.89 -12.20 26.63
CA ASN A 660 -16.41 -10.98 27.22
C ASN A 660 -17.91 -10.80 26.97
N PHE A 661 -18.38 -11.12 25.76
CA PHE A 661 -19.82 -11.15 25.49
C PHE A 661 -20.59 -12.15 26.39
N GLY A 662 -20.05 -13.37 26.55
CA GLY A 662 -20.65 -14.39 27.42
C GLY A 662 -20.77 -13.92 28.86
N ASN A 663 -19.70 -13.31 29.40
CA ASN A 663 -19.70 -12.78 30.75
C ASN A 663 -20.73 -11.64 30.96
N MET A 664 -20.79 -10.68 30.02
CA MET A 664 -21.78 -9.59 30.08
C MET A 664 -23.22 -10.09 29.96
N PHE A 665 -23.44 -11.13 29.14
CA PHE A 665 -24.73 -11.81 29.05
C PHE A 665 -25.10 -12.50 30.39
N SER A 666 -24.14 -13.16 31.03
CA SER A 666 -24.32 -13.79 32.34
C SER A 666 -24.65 -12.76 33.42
N MET A 667 -23.97 -11.59 33.41
CA MET A 667 -24.26 -10.48 34.32
C MET A 667 -25.69 -9.98 34.16
N ALA A 668 -26.12 -9.78 32.90
CA ALA A 668 -27.47 -9.32 32.58
C ALA A 668 -28.52 -10.37 33.00
N ALA A 669 -28.28 -11.65 32.72
CA ALA A 669 -29.18 -12.72 33.07
C ALA A 669 -29.24 -12.95 34.61
N ALA A 670 -28.12 -12.80 35.33
CA ALA A 670 -28.07 -12.94 36.80
C ALA A 670 -28.99 -11.94 37.53
N THR A 671 -29.20 -10.75 36.94
CA THR A 671 -30.13 -9.77 37.54
C THR A 671 -31.58 -10.25 37.64
N LEU A 672 -31.97 -11.31 36.89
CA LEU A 672 -33.31 -11.87 36.90
C LEU A 672 -33.59 -12.77 38.15
N PHE A 673 -32.57 -13.39 38.73
CA PHE A 673 -32.78 -14.41 39.79
C PHE A 673 -31.93 -14.17 41.06
N LEU A 674 -30.86 -13.37 41.00
CA LEU A 674 -30.10 -13.02 42.19
C LEU A 674 -30.86 -11.91 42.97
N PRO A 675 -30.88 -11.93 44.31
CA PRO A 675 -31.47 -10.87 45.14
C PRO A 675 -30.60 -9.63 45.24
N PHE A 676 -29.36 -9.69 44.78
CA PHE A 676 -28.35 -8.60 44.80
C PHE A 676 -27.71 -8.42 43.42
N LEU A 677 -26.90 -7.36 43.23
CA LEU A 677 -26.16 -7.18 41.99
C LEU A 677 -25.09 -8.26 41.86
N PRO A 678 -24.89 -8.88 40.68
CA PRO A 678 -23.93 -9.98 40.52
C PRO A 678 -22.48 -9.59 40.72
N LEU A 679 -22.12 -8.33 40.47
CA LEU A 679 -20.85 -7.67 40.79
C LEU A 679 -21.11 -6.19 41.09
N LEU A 680 -20.23 -5.55 41.86
CA LEU A 680 -20.25 -4.13 42.09
C LEU A 680 -19.66 -3.40 40.84
N PRO A 681 -20.09 -2.17 40.54
CA PRO A 681 -19.54 -1.40 39.38
C PRO A 681 -18.02 -1.31 39.37
N ALA A 682 -17.37 -1.09 40.49
CA ALA A 682 -15.92 -1.07 40.63
C ALA A 682 -15.26 -2.42 40.30
N GLN A 683 -15.91 -3.52 40.66
CA GLN A 683 -15.43 -4.88 40.37
C GLN A 683 -15.54 -5.19 38.86
N VAL A 684 -16.63 -4.77 38.20
CA VAL A 684 -16.76 -4.88 36.73
C VAL A 684 -15.68 -4.14 36.01
N LEU A 685 -15.40 -2.89 36.41
CA LEU A 685 -14.34 -2.07 35.79
C LEU A 685 -12.94 -2.67 36.04
N LEU A 686 -12.68 -3.20 37.25
CA LEU A 686 -11.43 -3.89 37.54
C LEU A 686 -11.27 -5.16 36.71
N ASN A 687 -12.35 -5.94 36.54
CA ASN A 687 -12.35 -7.13 35.68
C ASN A 687 -11.94 -6.76 34.25
N ASN A 688 -12.55 -5.70 33.69
CA ASN A 688 -12.24 -5.25 32.34
C ASN A 688 -10.78 -4.76 32.23
N LEU A 689 -10.29 -3.96 33.19
CA LEU A 689 -8.90 -3.49 33.20
C LEU A 689 -7.90 -4.65 33.21
N LEU A 690 -8.12 -5.69 34.05
CA LEU A 690 -7.24 -6.85 34.12
C LEU A 690 -7.35 -7.71 32.85
N TYR A 691 -8.52 -7.85 32.29
CA TYR A 691 -8.75 -8.52 31.02
C TYR A 691 -7.97 -7.82 29.89
N ASP A 692 -8.12 -6.51 29.75
CA ASP A 692 -7.41 -5.68 28.77
C ASP A 692 -5.89 -5.79 28.90
N LEU A 693 -5.39 -5.83 30.15
CA LEU A 693 -3.97 -6.02 30.42
C LEU A 693 -3.46 -7.38 29.88
N SER A 694 -4.29 -8.42 29.92
CA SER A 694 -3.96 -9.75 29.40
C SER A 694 -3.88 -9.79 27.87
N GLU A 695 -4.67 -8.95 27.17
CA GLU A 695 -4.76 -8.90 25.71
C GLU A 695 -3.67 -8.03 25.06
N PHE A 696 -3.02 -7.18 25.83
CA PHE A 696 -2.00 -6.26 25.34
C PHE A 696 -0.90 -6.90 24.45
N PRO A 697 -0.39 -8.13 24.72
CA PRO A 697 0.60 -8.76 23.88
C PRO A 697 0.06 -9.45 22.61
N ILE A 698 -1.25 -9.46 22.35
CA ILE A 698 -1.84 -10.09 21.14
C ILE A 698 -1.17 -9.62 19.83
N PRO A 699 -0.82 -8.34 19.65
CA PRO A 699 -0.09 -7.89 18.46
C PRO A 699 1.27 -8.57 18.23
N MET A 700 1.82 -9.21 19.26
CA MET A 700 3.09 -9.95 19.18
C MET A 700 2.88 -11.45 18.99
N ASP A 701 1.66 -11.94 19.06
CA ASP A 701 1.42 -13.38 19.07
C ASP A 701 1.83 -14.06 17.76
N ASN A 702 2.18 -15.34 17.88
CA ASN A 702 2.55 -16.19 16.76
C ASN A 702 1.30 -16.56 15.95
N VAL A 703 1.45 -16.65 14.63
CA VAL A 703 0.39 -17.07 13.70
C VAL A 703 0.80 -18.38 13.04
N ASP A 704 -0.13 -19.29 12.95
CA ASP A 704 0.08 -20.60 12.35
C ASP A 704 0.33 -20.50 10.84
N SER A 705 1.23 -21.35 10.32
CA SER A 705 1.63 -21.31 8.91
C SER A 705 0.48 -21.57 7.93
N GLU A 706 -0.50 -22.39 8.33
CA GLU A 706 -1.68 -22.68 7.52
C GLU A 706 -2.55 -21.43 7.28
N THR A 707 -2.66 -20.56 8.29
CA THR A 707 -3.40 -19.28 8.20
C THR A 707 -2.70 -18.30 7.27
N LEU A 708 -1.35 -18.32 7.24
CA LEU A 708 -0.57 -17.45 6.36
C LEU A 708 -0.66 -17.83 4.87
N GLN A 709 -1.13 -19.03 4.54
CA GLN A 709 -1.27 -19.49 3.16
C GLN A 709 -2.55 -19.05 2.46
N LYS A 710 -3.51 -18.47 3.18
CA LYS A 710 -4.82 -18.07 2.62
C LYS A 710 -5.07 -16.58 2.82
N PRO A 711 -5.71 -15.90 1.86
CA PRO A 711 -6.16 -14.52 2.05
C PRO A 711 -7.04 -14.40 3.29
N GLN A 712 -6.84 -13.32 4.03
CA GLN A 712 -7.59 -13.03 5.26
C GLN A 712 -8.54 -11.86 5.00
N HIS A 713 -9.83 -12.14 4.95
CA HIS A 713 -10.86 -11.13 4.74
C HIS A 713 -11.60 -10.80 6.02
N TRP A 714 -12.03 -9.54 6.13
CA TRP A 714 -12.92 -9.10 7.18
C TRP A 714 -14.34 -9.62 6.92
N ASP A 715 -14.84 -10.48 7.82
CA ASP A 715 -16.20 -11.03 7.73
C ASP A 715 -16.98 -10.85 9.05
N ILE A 716 -17.91 -9.89 9.05
CA ILE A 716 -18.77 -9.60 10.21
C ILE A 716 -19.72 -10.77 10.50
N GLY A 717 -20.17 -11.48 9.46
CA GLY A 717 -21.00 -12.66 9.59
C GLY A 717 -20.28 -13.77 10.37
N PHE A 718 -19.01 -13.99 10.04
CA PHE A 718 -18.14 -14.92 10.76
C PHE A 718 -17.98 -14.52 12.23
N ILE A 719 -17.66 -13.25 12.53
CA ILE A 719 -17.50 -12.73 13.88
C ILE A 719 -18.79 -12.89 14.69
N ARG A 720 -19.92 -12.49 14.13
CA ARG A 720 -21.24 -12.63 14.76
C ARG A 720 -21.58 -14.09 15.05
N ASN A 721 -21.38 -14.98 14.09
CA ASN A 721 -21.68 -16.40 14.26
C ASN A 721 -20.77 -17.04 15.32
N PHE A 722 -19.50 -16.62 15.39
CA PHE A 722 -18.56 -17.05 16.43
C PHE A 722 -19.01 -16.58 17.82
N MET A 723 -19.42 -15.33 17.95
CA MET A 723 -19.94 -14.73 19.17
C MET A 723 -21.14 -15.55 19.72
N TRP A 724 -22.12 -15.86 18.86
CA TRP A 724 -23.29 -16.66 19.24
C TRP A 724 -22.98 -18.15 19.51
N THR A 725 -21.84 -18.63 19.05
CA THR A 725 -21.42 -20.03 19.27
C THR A 725 -20.55 -20.17 20.51
N ALA A 726 -19.57 -19.26 20.71
CA ALA A 726 -18.61 -19.35 21.81
C ALA A 726 -19.10 -18.65 23.08
N GLY A 727 -19.85 -17.54 22.98
CA GLY A 727 -20.37 -16.79 24.13
C GLY A 727 -21.22 -17.63 25.09
N PRO A 728 -22.22 -18.40 24.63
CA PRO A 728 -23.03 -19.26 25.52
C PRO A 728 -22.23 -20.30 26.28
N VAL A 729 -21.06 -20.72 25.74
CA VAL A 729 -20.18 -21.67 26.46
C VAL A 729 -19.61 -21.00 27.70
N SER A 730 -19.16 -19.73 27.62
CA SER A 730 -18.70 -18.97 28.79
C SER A 730 -19.82 -18.81 29.80
N SER A 731 -21.01 -18.37 29.36
CA SER A 731 -22.17 -18.19 30.25
C SER A 731 -22.59 -19.45 30.99
N LEU A 732 -22.43 -20.63 30.36
CA LEU A 732 -22.72 -21.90 31.02
C LEU A 732 -21.85 -22.10 32.28
N PHE A 733 -20.55 -21.76 32.18
CA PHE A 733 -19.64 -21.90 33.34
C PHE A 733 -19.86 -20.80 34.36
N ASP A 734 -20.23 -19.58 33.96
CA ASP A 734 -20.68 -18.55 34.89
C ASP A 734 -21.87 -19.04 35.73
N PHE A 735 -22.93 -19.62 35.09
CA PHE A 735 -24.09 -20.15 35.82
C PHE A 735 -23.74 -21.35 36.69
N MET A 736 -22.79 -22.20 36.28
CA MET A 736 -22.26 -23.27 37.12
C MET A 736 -21.59 -22.69 38.38
N THR A 737 -20.81 -21.63 38.22
CA THR A 737 -20.16 -20.92 39.35
C THR A 737 -21.22 -20.33 40.27
N PHE A 738 -22.28 -19.71 39.74
CA PHE A 738 -23.40 -19.24 40.58
C PHE A 738 -23.98 -20.35 41.40
N GLY A 739 -24.26 -21.53 40.82
CA GLY A 739 -24.73 -22.70 41.52
C GLY A 739 -23.76 -23.18 42.58
N VAL A 740 -22.47 -23.25 42.28
CA VAL A 740 -21.43 -23.64 43.24
C VAL A 740 -21.37 -22.66 44.41
N MET A 741 -21.36 -21.35 44.15
CA MET A 741 -21.32 -20.36 45.22
C MET A 741 -22.57 -20.39 46.10
N LEU A 742 -23.76 -20.46 45.52
CA LEU A 742 -25.02 -20.40 46.26
C LEU A 742 -25.34 -21.71 47.01
N TRP A 743 -25.11 -22.87 46.39
CA TRP A 743 -25.56 -24.14 46.95
C TRP A 743 -24.45 -24.90 47.70
N VAL A 744 -23.18 -24.87 47.20
CA VAL A 744 -22.08 -25.60 47.85
C VAL A 744 -21.46 -24.75 48.95
N PHE A 745 -21.10 -23.48 48.63
CA PHE A 745 -20.45 -22.60 49.61
C PHE A 745 -21.43 -21.81 50.45
N LYS A 746 -22.73 -21.74 50.09
CA LYS A 746 -23.76 -20.90 50.72
C LYS A 746 -23.24 -19.45 50.91
N ALA A 747 -22.62 -18.95 49.89
CA ALA A 747 -21.90 -17.68 49.91
C ALA A 747 -22.84 -16.51 50.25
N ASN A 748 -22.36 -15.62 51.10
CA ASN A 748 -22.91 -14.26 51.20
C ASN A 748 -22.58 -13.44 49.92
N GLU A 749 -23.09 -12.24 49.85
CA GLU A 749 -22.94 -11.39 48.69
C GLU A 749 -21.46 -11.12 48.34
N ALA A 750 -20.63 -10.77 49.34
CA ALA A 750 -19.20 -10.45 49.14
C ALA A 750 -18.40 -11.70 48.70
N LEU A 751 -18.66 -12.84 49.28
CA LEU A 751 -18.00 -14.10 48.90
C LEU A 751 -18.44 -14.53 47.48
N PHE A 752 -19.73 -14.31 47.12
CA PHE A 752 -20.24 -14.58 45.77
C PHE A 752 -19.55 -13.71 44.73
N HIS A 753 -19.46 -12.38 44.97
CA HIS A 753 -18.76 -11.44 44.12
C HIS A 753 -17.31 -11.88 43.93
N THR A 754 -16.62 -12.26 44.98
CA THR A 754 -15.23 -12.71 44.94
C THR A 754 -15.06 -13.97 44.08
N GLY A 755 -15.90 -14.98 44.34
CA GLY A 755 -15.84 -16.25 43.63
C GLY A 755 -16.08 -16.11 42.13
N TRP A 756 -17.10 -15.35 41.78
CA TRP A 756 -17.38 -15.13 40.37
C TRP A 756 -16.38 -14.21 39.68
N PHE A 757 -15.89 -13.15 40.31
CA PHE A 757 -14.83 -12.32 39.80
C PHE A 757 -13.57 -13.11 39.43
N VAL A 758 -13.15 -14.03 40.30
CA VAL A 758 -11.96 -14.86 40.09
C VAL A 758 -12.20 -15.88 38.96
N GLU A 759 -13.35 -16.54 38.97
CA GLU A 759 -13.70 -17.52 37.92
C GLU A 759 -13.86 -16.87 36.55
N SER A 760 -14.66 -15.82 36.45
CA SER A 760 -14.94 -15.08 35.24
C SER A 760 -13.67 -14.60 34.59
N LEU A 761 -12.75 -13.97 35.35
CA LEU A 761 -11.51 -13.49 34.76
C LEU A 761 -10.57 -14.64 34.38
N ALA A 762 -10.53 -15.74 35.13
CA ALA A 762 -9.70 -16.90 34.80
C ALA A 762 -10.17 -17.57 33.50
N THR A 763 -11.48 -17.77 33.32
CA THR A 763 -12.04 -18.35 32.10
C THR A 763 -11.87 -17.45 30.91
N GLN A 764 -12.17 -16.14 31.05
CA GLN A 764 -12.01 -15.15 29.99
C GLN A 764 -10.56 -15.07 29.49
N VAL A 765 -9.58 -14.89 30.38
CA VAL A 765 -8.18 -14.72 30.02
C VAL A 765 -7.59 -16.01 29.44
N LEU A 766 -7.89 -17.19 30.02
CA LEU A 766 -7.32 -18.45 29.54
C LEU A 766 -7.97 -18.94 28.24
N ALA A 767 -9.15 -18.45 27.84
CA ALA A 767 -9.77 -18.71 26.56
C ALA A 767 -8.86 -18.30 25.38
N ILE A 768 -7.96 -17.32 25.59
CA ILE A 768 -7.04 -16.86 24.55
C ILE A 768 -6.20 -18.00 23.99
N PHE A 769 -5.78 -18.96 24.81
CA PHE A 769 -4.98 -20.09 24.34
C PHE A 769 -5.74 -21.02 23.39
N ILE A 770 -7.07 -20.98 23.43
CA ILE A 770 -7.93 -21.74 22.53
C ILE A 770 -8.29 -20.92 21.30
N ILE A 771 -8.76 -19.67 21.49
CA ILE A 771 -9.33 -18.82 20.43
C ILE A 771 -8.26 -18.32 19.47
N ARG A 772 -7.01 -18.11 19.91
CA ARG A 772 -5.91 -17.56 19.13
C ARG A 772 -5.53 -18.35 17.87
N THR A 773 -6.01 -19.56 17.70
CA THR A 773 -5.72 -20.45 16.57
C THR A 773 -6.99 -21.10 16.01
N ALA A 774 -7.11 -21.17 14.69
CA ALA A 774 -8.17 -21.95 14.03
C ALA A 774 -7.90 -23.47 14.13
N GLY A 775 -6.64 -23.87 14.26
CA GLY A 775 -6.20 -25.25 14.41
C GLY A 775 -6.33 -25.77 15.84
N SER A 776 -5.58 -26.84 16.15
CA SER A 776 -5.52 -27.39 17.51
C SER A 776 -4.69 -26.51 18.42
N ALA A 777 -5.26 -26.06 19.53
CA ALA A 777 -4.58 -25.22 20.52
C ALA A 777 -3.30 -25.85 21.06
N TRP A 778 -3.26 -27.19 21.20
CA TRP A 778 -2.08 -27.93 21.69
C TRP A 778 -0.89 -27.93 20.72
N LYS A 779 -1.11 -27.67 19.43
CA LYS A 779 -0.05 -27.64 18.42
C LYS A 779 0.48 -26.23 18.19
N SER A 780 -0.32 -25.20 18.47
CA SER A 780 0.02 -23.81 18.27
C SER A 780 0.70 -23.21 19.50
N ARG A 781 1.91 -22.68 19.33
CA ARG A 781 2.70 -22.10 20.42
C ARG A 781 2.40 -20.60 20.56
N PRO A 782 1.91 -20.15 21.72
CA PRO A 782 1.71 -18.73 21.97
C PRO A 782 3.04 -17.98 22.06
N ASN A 783 2.99 -16.68 21.88
CA ASN A 783 4.13 -15.82 22.21
C ASN A 783 4.39 -15.87 23.72
N PRO A 784 5.67 -15.98 24.19
CA PRO A 784 5.99 -16.04 25.61
C PRO A 784 5.45 -14.87 26.44
N TRP A 785 5.41 -13.65 25.89
CA TRP A 785 4.84 -12.51 26.57
C TRP A 785 3.34 -12.63 26.74
N LEU A 786 2.60 -13.14 25.74
CA LEU A 786 1.17 -13.40 25.84
C LEU A 786 0.88 -14.44 26.93
N ALA A 787 1.67 -15.51 26.96
CA ALA A 787 1.51 -16.54 27.98
C ALA A 787 1.82 -16.00 29.39
N ALA A 788 2.89 -15.22 29.53
CA ALA A 788 3.30 -14.67 30.83
C ALA A 788 2.28 -13.64 31.36
N THR A 789 1.78 -12.75 30.51
CA THR A 789 0.76 -11.76 30.95
C THR A 789 -0.55 -12.43 31.29
N SER A 790 -1.05 -13.36 30.46
CA SER A 790 -2.31 -14.07 30.73
C SER A 790 -2.24 -14.88 32.03
N ILE A 791 -1.20 -15.65 32.23
CA ILE A 791 -1.01 -16.41 33.47
C ILE A 791 -0.79 -15.46 34.65
N GLY A 792 0.00 -14.38 34.48
CA GLY A 792 0.26 -13.38 35.52
C GLY A 792 -1.01 -12.68 35.99
N VAL A 793 -1.91 -12.32 35.07
CA VAL A 793 -3.21 -11.71 35.39
C VAL A 793 -4.08 -12.68 36.16
N VAL A 794 -4.18 -13.96 35.75
CA VAL A 794 -4.95 -14.97 36.48
C VAL A 794 -4.42 -15.18 37.90
N LEU A 795 -3.08 -15.26 38.07
CA LEU A 795 -2.45 -15.37 39.39
C LEU A 795 -2.73 -14.15 40.25
N LEU A 796 -2.60 -12.95 39.70
CA LEU A 796 -2.93 -11.68 40.36
C LEU A 796 -4.38 -11.66 40.83
N THR A 797 -5.31 -12.09 39.97
CA THR A 797 -6.73 -12.16 40.29
C THR A 797 -7.02 -13.11 41.44
N CYS A 798 -6.38 -14.29 41.47
CA CYS A 798 -6.49 -15.24 42.58
C CYS A 798 -5.89 -14.70 43.90
N LEU A 799 -4.92 -13.78 43.82
CA LEU A 799 -4.26 -13.18 44.99
C LEU A 799 -4.99 -11.96 45.54
N ILE A 800 -5.69 -11.18 44.74
CA ILE A 800 -6.38 -9.94 45.17
C ILE A 800 -7.24 -10.15 46.42
N PRO A 801 -8.08 -11.23 46.57
CA PRO A 801 -8.90 -11.43 47.76
C PRO A 801 -8.12 -11.59 49.08
N PHE A 802 -6.83 -11.87 48.99
CA PHE A 802 -5.94 -12.04 50.14
C PHE A 802 -5.08 -10.82 50.46
N THR A 803 -5.26 -9.75 49.71
CA THR A 803 -4.52 -8.50 49.88
C THR A 803 -5.29 -7.47 50.71
N PRO A 804 -4.63 -6.41 51.25
CA PRO A 804 -5.34 -5.33 51.90
C PRO A 804 -6.34 -4.57 51.03
N LEU A 805 -6.23 -4.69 49.71
CA LEU A 805 -7.17 -4.10 48.77
C LEU A 805 -8.52 -4.80 48.70
N ALA A 806 -8.60 -6.05 49.21
CA ALA A 806 -9.83 -6.84 49.18
C ALA A 806 -11.00 -6.14 49.87
N SER A 807 -10.76 -5.59 51.05
CA SER A 807 -11.81 -4.90 51.84
C SER A 807 -12.36 -3.65 51.13
N ALA A 808 -11.46 -2.86 50.48
CA ALA A 808 -11.85 -1.66 49.74
C ALA A 808 -12.64 -2.02 48.45
N LEU A 809 -12.38 -3.20 47.87
CA LEU A 809 -13.05 -3.71 46.67
C LEU A 809 -14.31 -4.53 47.00
N GLY A 810 -14.65 -4.73 48.24
CA GLY A 810 -15.78 -5.57 48.68
C GLY A 810 -15.56 -7.07 48.44
N PHE A 811 -14.32 -7.54 48.48
CA PHE A 811 -13.95 -8.95 48.36
C PHE A 811 -13.70 -9.65 49.72
N GLU A 812 -13.99 -10.93 49.76
CA GLU A 812 -13.68 -11.82 50.90
C GLU A 812 -12.73 -12.93 50.47
N PRO A 813 -11.86 -13.43 51.37
CA PRO A 813 -10.96 -14.55 51.09
C PRO A 813 -11.73 -15.81 50.72
N LEU A 814 -11.33 -16.46 49.60
CA LEU A 814 -11.97 -17.67 49.10
C LEU A 814 -11.45 -18.92 49.82
N PRO A 815 -12.31 -19.88 50.10
CA PRO A 815 -11.90 -21.20 50.66
C PRO A 815 -10.94 -21.95 49.73
N PRO A 816 -9.95 -22.70 50.22
CA PRO A 816 -9.04 -23.48 49.37
C PRO A 816 -9.72 -24.46 48.43
N LEU A 817 -10.85 -25.05 48.87
CA LEU A 817 -11.68 -25.96 48.05
C LEU A 817 -12.20 -25.26 46.77
N PHE A 818 -12.48 -23.95 46.84
CA PHE A 818 -12.91 -23.19 45.68
C PHE A 818 -11.86 -23.24 44.54
N PHE A 819 -10.58 -23.10 44.85
CA PHE A 819 -9.52 -23.12 43.84
C PHE A 819 -9.38 -24.50 43.16
N ALA A 820 -9.65 -25.59 43.89
CA ALA A 820 -9.68 -26.95 43.33
C ALA A 820 -10.88 -27.10 42.35
N ILE A 821 -12.05 -26.59 42.72
CA ILE A 821 -13.24 -26.56 41.84
C ILE A 821 -12.99 -25.66 40.63
N LEU A 822 -12.44 -24.45 40.83
CA LEU A 822 -12.08 -23.52 39.80
C LEU A 822 -11.15 -24.16 38.75
N ALA A 823 -10.09 -24.86 39.19
CA ALA A 823 -9.18 -25.53 38.28
C ALA A 823 -9.90 -26.60 37.42
N GLY A 824 -10.83 -27.37 38.01
CA GLY A 824 -11.65 -28.33 37.29
C GLY A 824 -12.60 -27.67 36.30
N MET A 825 -13.23 -26.57 36.68
CA MET A 825 -14.15 -25.79 35.81
C MET A 825 -13.39 -25.16 34.64
N VAL A 826 -12.27 -24.48 34.88
CA VAL A 826 -11.44 -23.89 33.83
C VAL A 826 -10.96 -24.95 32.84
N LEU A 827 -10.46 -26.10 33.32
CA LEU A 827 -10.02 -27.17 32.43
C LEU A 827 -11.19 -27.67 31.54
N SER A 828 -12.36 -27.91 32.16
CA SER A 828 -13.56 -28.36 31.45
C SER A 828 -14.05 -27.33 30.43
N TYR A 829 -14.00 -26.05 30.79
CA TYR A 829 -14.33 -24.94 29.92
C TYR A 829 -13.41 -24.91 28.68
N LEU A 830 -12.08 -24.96 28.88
CA LEU A 830 -11.12 -24.92 27.78
C LEU A 830 -11.26 -26.12 26.83
N ILE A 831 -11.58 -27.31 27.37
CA ILE A 831 -11.86 -28.51 26.56
C ILE A 831 -13.14 -28.33 25.76
N LEU A 832 -14.22 -27.86 26.37
CA LEU A 832 -15.50 -27.65 25.70
C LEU A 832 -15.37 -26.55 24.62
N LEU A 833 -14.70 -25.45 24.95
CA LEU A 833 -14.45 -24.36 24.01
C LEU A 833 -13.63 -24.84 22.78
N GLU A 834 -12.61 -25.69 23.00
CA GLU A 834 -11.83 -26.29 21.89
C GLU A 834 -12.73 -27.18 21.00
N ILE A 835 -13.62 -27.97 21.56
CA ILE A 835 -14.57 -28.81 20.82
C ILE A 835 -15.51 -27.92 19.99
N VAL A 836 -16.14 -26.94 20.62
CA VAL A 836 -17.09 -26.01 19.98
C VAL A 836 -16.41 -25.23 18.85
N LYS A 837 -15.22 -24.72 19.12
CA LYS A 837 -14.39 -24.05 18.08
C LYS A 837 -14.15 -24.96 16.88
N ARG A 838 -13.72 -26.19 17.08
CA ARG A 838 -13.49 -27.15 15.99
C ARG A 838 -14.75 -27.46 15.18
N LEU A 839 -15.88 -27.58 15.83
CA LEU A 839 -17.17 -27.80 15.17
C LEU A 839 -17.57 -26.57 14.34
N PHE A 840 -17.39 -25.38 14.91
CA PHE A 840 -17.64 -24.12 14.24
C PHE A 840 -16.82 -23.99 12.94
N TYR A 841 -15.49 -24.15 13.02
CA TYR A 841 -14.63 -24.05 11.83
C TYR A 841 -14.92 -25.11 10.77
N ARG A 842 -15.28 -26.35 11.18
CA ARG A 842 -15.72 -27.40 10.25
C ARG A 842 -17.03 -27.06 9.55
N HIS A 843 -17.98 -26.44 10.26
CA HIS A 843 -19.26 -26.01 9.68
C HIS A 843 -19.05 -24.90 8.66
N MET A 844 -18.24 -23.91 9.01
CA MET A 844 -17.90 -22.79 8.10
C MET A 844 -17.15 -23.25 6.85
N ALA A 845 -16.23 -24.20 6.99
CA ALA A 845 -15.52 -24.77 5.84
C ALA A 845 -16.46 -25.47 4.83
N LYS A 846 -17.54 -26.10 5.32
CA LYS A 846 -18.56 -26.73 4.46
C LYS A 846 -19.48 -25.73 3.75
N GLN A 847 -19.63 -24.52 4.26
CA GLN A 847 -20.44 -23.46 3.62
C GLN A 847 -19.67 -22.72 2.54
N SER A 848 -18.32 -22.75 2.58
CA SER A 848 -17.45 -22.11 1.60
C SER A 848 -17.06 -23.00 0.41
N THR A 849 -17.40 -24.29 0.45
CA THR A 849 -17.31 -25.25 -0.67
C THR A 849 -18.66 -25.42 -1.34
#